data_d2a7e37dbee0acf4b65ebe4ad53338d5
#
_entry.id   d2a7e37dbee0acf4b65ebe4ad53338d5
#
_cell.length_a   1.000
_cell.length_b   1.000
_cell.length_c   1.000
_cell.angle_alpha   90.00
_cell.angle_beta   90.00
_cell.angle_gamma   90.00
#
_symmetry.space_group_name_H-M   'P 1'
#
loop_
_entity.id
_entity.type
_entity.pdbx_description
1 polymer ?
#
loop_
_entity_poly.entity_id
_entity_poly.type
_entity_poly.pdbx_seq_one_letter_code
_entity_poly.pdbx_strand_id
1 'polypeptide(L)'
;MALECYFCVMELIASPAPQAEMLSFEGFRNTVIQDYKISLISREVSLLGRREVLTGKAKFGIFGDGKEVAQVALAKYFKNGDFRSGYYRDQTFMFAAGIANVEQYFSQLFADPDGNNDIFCAGRQMSSHFVTPTVDENGNWLNLVNQKNTSADMAPTAGQMPRALGLAFASKCFREAQQKNESEHTSLSNQGNEICFCTIGDASTSEGHFWESINAAAVLQVPLAVFVWDDGYGISVPKNLQTTKSSISDALAGMQKLADTNGIEIYKVKAWDYAGMCEVFEEGLQKIRDTHTPALFHIEEVTQPQGHSTSGSHERYKSAERLEWEKNWDCIKKMREWMLESGLATITELNSVEVEAKEFVKEAKANAWEKFIGPIKKQAEQAVQITNGLQVLNPAVQQIVVELSNNKEPLRRDVLKALALITDAAVGVKGVEKVKEYAAQLKNEAAGLFNTYLYNEGPKSALRVPAVQVTYDSDAPTVNAYEVLNKYFDALFASNPKVYAFGEDVGYIGDVNQGFAGLQEKHGADRISDTGIRELTIIGQAIGMAVRGLRPIAEIQYLDYLLYGLQPLSDDVATTHYRTNGQQSCPVIIRTRGHRLEGIWHSGSPMGMIVNALRGMYVCVPRNMVQAAGMYNTLLQSNDPAIVIECLNGYRLKEKLPNNLLAFKVPLGIPEIIKEGSDITIVSYGSMLRIIEEAVVRLADEGISVELIDVQTLLPFDINHSIVKSLQKTNRILFIDEDVPGGATAYMFNHVMEEQGGYKWLDASPKTLAAKAHRPAYGSDGDYFSKPNTEEVIEAVRAVMAE
;
A
#
# COMPACT_ATOMS: atom_id res chain seq x y z
N MET A 1 5.53 -31.00 24.52
CA MET A 1 5.06 -32.04 23.59
C MET A 1 4.20 -31.54 22.46
N ALA A 2 3.87 -30.23 22.40
CA ALA A 2 3.11 -29.62 21.27
C ALA A 2 4.02 -28.81 20.32
N LEU A 3 5.27 -28.53 20.68
CA LEU A 3 6.21 -27.77 19.81
C LEU A 3 7.04 -28.70 18.88
N GLU A 4 7.19 -29.96 19.18
CA GLU A 4 7.99 -30.90 18.34
C GLU A 4 7.23 -31.38 17.09
N CYS A 5 5.89 -31.39 17.12
CA CYS A 5 5.08 -31.73 15.93
C CYS A 5 5.04 -30.60 14.87
N TYR A 6 5.25 -29.36 15.28
CA TYR A 6 5.19 -28.21 14.36
C TYR A 6 6.43 -28.14 13.44
N PHE A 7 7.58 -28.55 13.94
CA PHE A 7 8.82 -28.62 13.16
C PHE A 7 8.85 -29.78 12.15
N CYS A 8 8.24 -30.92 12.45
CA CYS A 8 8.21 -32.06 11.53
C CYS A 8 7.38 -31.84 10.26
N VAL A 9 6.39 -30.94 10.28
CA VAL A 9 5.57 -30.62 9.10
C VAL A 9 6.23 -29.56 8.21
N MET A 10 7.06 -28.69 8.79
CA MET A 10 7.85 -27.72 8.01
C MET A 10 9.05 -28.36 7.29
N GLU A 11 9.65 -29.42 7.82
CA GLU A 11 10.74 -30.17 7.16
C GLU A 11 10.29 -30.92 5.90
N LEU A 12 8.99 -31.15 5.73
CA LEU A 12 8.46 -31.86 4.55
C LEU A 12 8.22 -30.96 3.32
N ILE A 13 8.38 -29.62 3.45
CA ILE A 13 8.12 -28.66 2.36
C ILE A 13 9.36 -27.82 2.02
N ALA A 14 10.34 -27.68 2.90
CA ALA A 14 11.54 -26.88 2.64
C ALA A 14 12.67 -27.78 2.14
N SER A 15 12.88 -27.85 0.83
CA SER A 15 14.11 -28.37 0.25
C SER A 15 15.22 -27.32 0.39
N PRO A 16 16.41 -27.60 0.97
CA PRO A 16 17.51 -26.65 0.97
C PRO A 16 17.98 -26.39 -0.46
N ALA A 17 18.33 -25.14 -0.78
CA ALA A 17 18.88 -24.76 -2.07
C ALA A 17 20.12 -25.62 -2.39
N PRO A 18 20.20 -26.30 -3.52
CA PRO A 18 21.37 -27.09 -3.87
C PRO A 18 22.53 -26.18 -4.26
N GLN A 19 23.68 -26.35 -3.58
CA GLN A 19 24.98 -26.08 -4.20
C GLN A 19 25.09 -26.97 -5.45
N ALA A 20 25.80 -26.48 -6.47
CA ALA A 20 25.92 -27.12 -7.80
C ALA A 20 26.61 -28.51 -7.73
N GLU A 21 25.95 -29.49 -7.17
CA GLU A 21 26.19 -30.89 -7.41
C GLU A 21 25.25 -31.35 -8.53
N MET A 22 25.77 -32.04 -9.55
CA MET A 22 24.93 -32.68 -10.56
C MET A 22 23.87 -33.52 -9.84
N LEU A 23 22.61 -33.13 -9.95
CA LEU A 23 21.49 -33.89 -9.38
C LEU A 23 21.57 -35.32 -9.91
N SER A 24 21.57 -36.31 -9.02
CA SER A 24 21.39 -37.71 -9.44
C SER A 24 20.04 -37.82 -10.17
N PHE A 25 19.91 -38.80 -11.07
CA PHE A 25 18.62 -39.05 -11.73
C PHE A 25 17.47 -39.21 -10.73
N GLU A 26 17.76 -39.89 -9.62
CA GLU A 26 16.77 -40.06 -8.55
C GLU A 26 16.40 -38.73 -7.87
N GLY A 27 17.36 -37.87 -7.60
CA GLY A 27 17.13 -36.54 -7.07
C GLY A 27 16.30 -35.68 -8.02
N PHE A 28 16.62 -35.66 -9.30
CA PHE A 28 15.83 -35.01 -10.34
C PHE A 28 14.40 -35.55 -10.40
N ARG A 29 14.23 -36.86 -10.45
CA ARG A 29 12.93 -37.54 -10.47
C ARG A 29 12.06 -37.13 -9.27
N ASN A 30 12.64 -37.17 -8.08
CA ASN A 30 11.93 -36.81 -6.84
C ASN A 30 11.48 -35.34 -6.86
N THR A 31 12.32 -34.44 -7.35
CA THR A 31 11.99 -33.03 -7.54
C THR A 31 10.80 -32.86 -8.48
N VAL A 32 10.80 -33.53 -9.64
CA VAL A 32 9.71 -33.47 -10.60
C VAL A 32 8.40 -34.01 -10.04
N ILE A 33 8.45 -35.14 -9.28
CA ILE A 33 7.27 -35.68 -8.62
C ILE A 33 6.72 -34.73 -7.57
N GLN A 34 7.58 -34.05 -6.81
CA GLN A 34 7.18 -33.06 -5.82
C GLN A 34 6.53 -31.85 -6.48
N ASP A 35 7.07 -31.34 -7.59
CA ASP A 35 6.49 -30.25 -8.36
C ASP A 35 5.10 -30.63 -8.91
N TYR A 36 4.96 -31.85 -9.41
CA TYR A 36 3.67 -32.37 -9.84
C TYR A 36 2.67 -32.43 -8.67
N LYS A 37 3.09 -32.90 -7.50
CA LYS A 37 2.26 -32.93 -6.28
C LYS A 37 1.80 -31.53 -5.87
N ILE A 38 2.70 -30.55 -5.85
CA ILE A 38 2.35 -29.15 -5.52
C ILE A 38 1.36 -28.59 -6.53
N SER A 39 1.56 -28.87 -7.82
CA SER A 39 0.63 -28.46 -8.89
C SER A 39 -0.77 -29.03 -8.68
N LEU A 40 -0.87 -30.31 -8.31
CA LEU A 40 -2.15 -30.97 -7.99
C LEU A 40 -2.81 -30.38 -6.75
N ILE A 41 -2.04 -30.15 -5.68
CA ILE A 41 -2.53 -29.51 -4.46
C ILE A 41 -3.13 -28.15 -4.80
N SER A 42 -2.44 -27.32 -5.55
CA SER A 42 -2.93 -26.00 -5.93
C SER A 42 -4.19 -26.06 -6.80
N ARG A 43 -4.29 -27.04 -7.72
CA ARG A 43 -5.49 -27.26 -8.52
C ARG A 43 -6.68 -27.66 -7.61
N GLU A 44 -6.48 -28.57 -6.67
CA GLU A 44 -7.54 -28.98 -5.74
C GLU A 44 -7.97 -27.81 -4.81
N VAL A 45 -7.03 -26.96 -4.40
CA VAL A 45 -7.32 -25.70 -3.67
C VAL A 45 -8.26 -24.81 -4.49
N SER A 46 -7.98 -24.65 -5.79
CA SER A 46 -8.82 -23.85 -6.70
C SER A 46 -10.23 -24.44 -6.83
N LEU A 47 -10.34 -25.77 -7.01
CA LEU A 47 -11.62 -26.48 -7.16
C LEU A 47 -12.46 -26.40 -5.88
N LEU A 48 -11.87 -26.67 -4.71
CA LEU A 48 -12.57 -26.60 -3.43
C LEU A 48 -12.88 -25.17 -3.04
N GLY A 49 -11.95 -24.22 -3.26
CA GLY A 49 -12.18 -22.80 -3.00
C GLY A 49 -13.37 -22.26 -3.78
N ARG A 50 -13.47 -22.58 -5.08
CA ARG A 50 -14.64 -22.23 -5.89
C ARG A 50 -15.93 -22.81 -5.30
N ARG A 51 -15.91 -24.04 -4.83
CA ARG A 51 -17.08 -24.68 -4.19
C ARG A 51 -17.51 -23.94 -2.93
N GLU A 52 -16.55 -23.54 -2.06
CA GLU A 52 -16.84 -22.81 -0.82
C GLU A 52 -17.49 -21.43 -1.13
N VAL A 53 -17.08 -20.77 -2.22
CA VAL A 53 -17.75 -19.54 -2.67
C VAL A 53 -19.17 -19.81 -3.18
N LEU A 54 -19.36 -20.82 -4.03
CA LEU A 54 -20.67 -21.14 -4.58
C LEU A 54 -21.67 -21.63 -3.52
N THR A 55 -21.18 -22.21 -2.43
CA THR A 55 -21.99 -22.61 -1.27
C THR A 55 -22.20 -21.49 -0.24
N GLY A 56 -21.61 -20.31 -0.45
CA GLY A 56 -21.81 -19.11 0.36
C GLY A 56 -20.91 -19.02 1.61
N LYS A 57 -20.00 -19.97 1.85
CA LYS A 57 -19.03 -19.91 2.96
C LYS A 57 -17.96 -18.85 2.74
N ALA A 58 -17.52 -18.67 1.52
CA ALA A 58 -16.67 -17.55 1.11
C ALA A 58 -17.45 -16.58 0.21
N LYS A 59 -17.00 -15.34 0.08
CA LYS A 59 -17.75 -14.30 -0.64
C LYS A 59 -17.35 -14.16 -2.09
N PHE A 60 -16.06 -14.32 -2.39
CA PHE A 60 -15.52 -14.17 -3.72
C PHE A 60 -14.24 -15.02 -3.84
N GLY A 61 -13.92 -15.47 -5.06
CA GLY A 61 -12.71 -16.22 -5.34
C GLY A 61 -12.18 -15.97 -6.75
N ILE A 62 -10.90 -15.74 -6.82
CA ILE A 62 -10.08 -15.74 -8.03
C ILE A 62 -8.97 -16.74 -7.77
N PHE A 63 -8.80 -17.72 -8.65
CA PHE A 63 -7.88 -18.82 -8.43
C PHE A 63 -6.82 -18.88 -9.53
N GLY A 64 -5.67 -19.50 -9.21
CA GLY A 64 -4.51 -19.59 -10.08
C GLY A 64 -4.48 -20.82 -10.98
N ASP A 65 -5.60 -21.50 -11.16
CA ASP A 65 -5.70 -22.68 -12.01
C ASP A 65 -5.26 -22.42 -13.46
N GLY A 66 -4.56 -23.40 -14.03
CA GLY A 66 -3.94 -23.34 -15.38
C GLY A 66 -2.53 -22.75 -15.40
N LYS A 67 -2.00 -22.28 -14.28
CA LYS A 67 -0.68 -21.66 -14.13
C LYS A 67 0.27 -22.48 -13.24
N GLU A 68 -0.19 -23.64 -12.75
CA GLU A 68 0.46 -24.39 -11.70
C GLU A 68 1.88 -24.82 -12.09
N VAL A 69 2.03 -25.43 -13.26
CA VAL A 69 3.31 -25.97 -13.72
C VAL A 69 4.34 -24.86 -13.97
N ALA A 70 3.90 -23.73 -14.54
CA ALA A 70 4.76 -22.58 -14.74
C ALA A 70 5.23 -21.97 -13.42
N GLN A 71 4.35 -21.93 -12.43
CA GLN A 71 4.67 -21.36 -11.12
C GLN A 71 5.58 -22.27 -10.26
N VAL A 72 5.45 -23.59 -10.32
CA VAL A 72 6.41 -24.47 -9.65
C VAL A 72 7.78 -24.43 -10.30
N ALA A 73 7.84 -24.36 -11.64
CA ALA A 73 9.10 -24.19 -12.35
C ALA A 73 9.81 -22.88 -11.96
N LEU A 74 9.04 -21.77 -11.88
CA LEU A 74 9.55 -20.45 -11.50
C LEU A 74 10.05 -20.41 -10.03
N ALA A 75 9.34 -21.03 -9.11
CA ALA A 75 9.66 -20.97 -7.68
C ALA A 75 11.02 -21.58 -7.33
N LYS A 76 11.58 -22.47 -8.17
CA LYS A 76 12.92 -23.06 -8.01
C LYS A 76 14.04 -22.01 -7.98
N TYR A 77 13.85 -20.92 -8.69
CA TYR A 77 14.87 -19.87 -8.86
C TYR A 77 14.67 -18.67 -7.93
N PHE A 78 13.61 -18.69 -7.12
CA PHE A 78 13.32 -17.66 -6.12
C PHE A 78 14.12 -17.93 -4.85
N LYS A 79 15.16 -17.13 -4.63
CA LYS A 79 16.15 -17.29 -3.55
C LYS A 79 15.80 -16.43 -2.35
N ASN A 80 16.39 -16.73 -1.20
CA ASN A 80 16.36 -15.85 -0.05
C ASN A 80 16.94 -14.47 -0.43
N GLY A 81 16.32 -13.42 0.05
CA GLY A 81 16.62 -12.04 -0.31
C GLY A 81 15.81 -11.51 -1.50
N ASP A 82 15.45 -12.36 -2.47
CA ASP A 82 14.61 -11.96 -3.60
C ASP A 82 13.25 -11.44 -3.13
N PHE A 83 12.66 -10.54 -3.92
CA PHE A 83 11.33 -9.99 -3.69
C PHE A 83 10.36 -10.40 -4.79
N ARG A 84 9.14 -10.73 -4.40
CA ARG A 84 8.02 -10.86 -5.33
C ARG A 84 7.12 -9.61 -5.22
N SER A 85 6.70 -9.08 -6.37
CA SER A 85 5.59 -8.15 -6.51
C SER A 85 4.57 -8.80 -7.44
N GLY A 86 3.63 -9.51 -6.87
CA GLY A 86 2.75 -10.40 -7.60
C GLY A 86 1.31 -9.95 -7.64
N TYR A 87 0.48 -10.83 -8.18
CA TYR A 87 -0.95 -10.62 -8.27
C TYR A 87 -1.73 -11.86 -7.82
N TYR A 88 -3.03 -11.76 -7.78
CA TYR A 88 -4.00 -12.68 -7.16
C TYR A 88 -4.09 -14.11 -7.77
N ARG A 89 -3.19 -14.53 -8.67
CA ARG A 89 -3.19 -15.90 -9.22
C ARG A 89 -1.93 -16.69 -8.88
N ASP A 90 -1.07 -16.19 -7.99
CA ASP A 90 0.23 -16.77 -7.69
C ASP A 90 0.22 -17.82 -6.57
N GLN A 91 -0.94 -18.37 -6.24
CA GLN A 91 -1.05 -19.32 -5.12
C GLN A 91 -0.08 -20.51 -5.22
N THR A 92 0.12 -21.07 -6.42
CA THR A 92 1.02 -22.18 -6.61
C THR A 92 2.47 -21.79 -6.38
N PHE A 93 2.87 -20.59 -6.87
CA PHE A 93 4.19 -20.04 -6.59
C PHE A 93 4.43 -19.92 -5.08
N MET A 94 3.44 -19.41 -4.34
CA MET A 94 3.54 -19.21 -2.90
C MET A 94 3.66 -20.53 -2.14
N PHE A 95 2.95 -21.58 -2.57
CA PHE A 95 3.07 -22.93 -2.01
C PHE A 95 4.45 -23.54 -2.31
N ALA A 96 4.90 -23.46 -3.57
CA ALA A 96 6.19 -23.99 -4.00
C ALA A 96 7.38 -23.23 -3.37
N ALA A 97 7.24 -21.93 -3.15
CA ALA A 97 8.25 -21.12 -2.47
C ALA A 97 8.30 -21.37 -0.94
N GLY A 98 7.31 -22.06 -0.37
CA GLY A 98 7.20 -22.30 1.06
C GLY A 98 6.77 -21.09 1.89
N ILE A 99 6.17 -20.07 1.25
CA ILE A 99 5.70 -18.84 1.92
C ILE A 99 4.28 -19.02 2.45
N ALA A 100 3.47 -19.83 1.78
CA ALA A 100 2.09 -20.12 2.14
C ALA A 100 1.87 -21.62 2.23
N ASN A 101 0.94 -22.05 3.10
CA ASN A 101 0.41 -23.39 3.10
C ASN A 101 -1.11 -23.37 2.78
N VAL A 102 -1.66 -24.56 2.55
CA VAL A 102 -3.05 -24.71 2.12
C VAL A 102 -4.05 -24.25 3.19
N GLU A 103 -3.75 -24.51 4.47
CA GLU A 103 -4.62 -24.10 5.57
C GLU A 103 -4.68 -22.58 5.69
N GLN A 104 -3.54 -21.88 5.64
CA GLN A 104 -3.45 -20.43 5.64
C GLN A 104 -4.19 -19.79 4.44
N TYR A 105 -4.09 -20.44 3.27
CA TYR A 105 -4.84 -20.00 2.09
C TYR A 105 -6.37 -20.05 2.32
N PHE A 106 -6.88 -21.14 2.90
CA PHE A 106 -8.29 -21.24 3.21
C PHE A 106 -8.72 -20.31 4.34
N SER A 107 -7.86 -20.06 5.35
CA SER A 107 -8.11 -19.05 6.37
C SER A 107 -8.31 -17.67 5.75
N GLN A 108 -7.49 -17.29 4.78
CA GLN A 108 -7.66 -16.05 4.02
C GLN A 108 -8.93 -16.08 3.17
N LEU A 109 -9.27 -17.19 2.51
CA LEU A 109 -10.51 -17.33 1.72
C LEU A 109 -11.77 -17.15 2.58
N PHE A 110 -11.74 -17.62 3.83
CA PHE A 110 -12.82 -17.45 4.81
C PHE A 110 -12.79 -16.09 5.49
N ALA A 111 -11.79 -15.26 5.22
CA ALA A 111 -11.54 -13.95 5.84
C ALA A 111 -11.42 -14.06 7.37
N ASP A 112 -10.57 -15.00 7.83
CA ASP A 112 -10.32 -15.18 9.27
C ASP A 112 -9.55 -13.97 9.83
N PRO A 113 -10.11 -13.22 10.80
CA PRO A 113 -9.45 -12.05 11.34
C PRO A 113 -8.34 -12.39 12.36
N ASP A 114 -8.12 -13.67 12.68
CA ASP A 114 -7.00 -14.08 13.52
C ASP A 114 -5.71 -14.14 12.68
N GLY A 115 -4.76 -13.25 12.97
CA GLY A 115 -3.48 -13.19 12.29
C GLY A 115 -2.59 -14.42 12.45
N ASN A 116 -2.91 -15.36 13.37
CA ASN A 116 -2.22 -16.63 13.46
C ASN A 116 -2.75 -17.66 12.42
N ASN A 117 -3.96 -17.46 11.91
CA ASN A 117 -4.58 -18.32 10.92
C ASN A 117 -4.42 -17.74 9.51
N ASP A 118 -4.94 -16.50 9.27
CA ASP A 118 -4.60 -15.72 8.09
C ASP A 118 -3.39 -14.84 8.38
N ILE A 119 -2.21 -15.39 8.21
CA ILE A 119 -0.94 -14.72 8.48
C ILE A 119 -0.63 -13.57 7.52
N PHE A 120 -1.39 -13.42 6.43
CA PHE A 120 -1.11 -12.42 5.41
C PHE A 120 -1.82 -11.09 5.68
N CYS A 121 -3.10 -11.14 6.00
CA CYS A 121 -3.90 -9.92 6.12
C CYS A 121 -4.92 -9.92 7.27
N ALA A 122 -5.00 -10.99 8.05
CA ALA A 122 -5.97 -11.13 9.14
C ALA A 122 -7.40 -10.76 8.68
N GLY A 123 -7.85 -11.36 7.59
CA GLY A 123 -9.19 -11.18 7.03
C GLY A 123 -9.46 -9.83 6.35
N ARG A 124 -8.45 -8.96 6.15
CA ARG A 124 -8.65 -7.62 5.58
C ARG A 124 -8.70 -7.60 4.05
N GLN A 125 -8.21 -8.63 3.39
CA GLN A 125 -8.21 -8.76 1.93
C GLN A 125 -8.90 -10.06 1.51
N MET A 126 -9.27 -10.13 0.22
CA MET A 126 -9.75 -11.39 -0.36
C MET A 126 -8.60 -12.39 -0.53
N SER A 127 -8.93 -13.66 -0.84
CA SER A 127 -7.94 -14.72 -1.05
C SER A 127 -6.88 -14.38 -2.11
N SER A 128 -5.74 -15.05 -2.00
CA SER A 128 -4.59 -14.90 -2.90
C SER A 128 -3.92 -13.51 -2.87
N HIS A 129 -4.00 -12.83 -1.73
CA HIS A 129 -3.25 -11.61 -1.45
C HIS A 129 -2.21 -11.88 -0.37
N PHE A 130 -0.98 -12.08 -0.80
CA PHE A 130 0.10 -12.52 0.04
C PHE A 130 1.01 -11.36 0.47
N VAL A 131 1.66 -11.53 1.60
CA VAL A 131 2.68 -10.63 2.13
C VAL A 131 3.63 -11.42 3.03
N THR A 132 4.89 -10.98 3.11
CA THR A 132 5.82 -11.40 4.16
C THR A 132 6.18 -10.19 5.02
N PRO A 133 6.37 -10.35 6.35
CA PRO A 133 6.78 -9.27 7.20
C PRO A 133 8.11 -8.66 6.76
N THR A 134 8.20 -7.32 6.75
CA THR A 134 9.46 -6.59 6.58
C THR A 134 9.93 -5.94 7.86
N VAL A 135 9.04 -5.78 8.83
CA VAL A 135 9.31 -5.24 10.16
C VAL A 135 8.77 -6.15 11.25
N ASP A 136 9.36 -6.06 12.43
CA ASP A 136 8.84 -6.70 13.64
C ASP A 136 7.70 -5.87 14.28
N GLU A 137 7.13 -6.35 15.38
CA GLU A 137 6.07 -5.69 16.15
C GLU A 137 6.48 -4.30 16.72
N ASN A 138 7.79 -4.04 16.83
CA ASN A 138 8.36 -2.78 17.28
C ASN A 138 8.71 -1.83 16.11
N GLY A 139 8.46 -2.26 14.88
CA GLY A 139 8.78 -1.51 13.67
C GLY A 139 10.27 -1.56 13.29
N ASN A 140 11.07 -2.47 13.84
CA ASN A 140 12.44 -2.68 13.40
C ASN A 140 12.48 -3.56 12.17
N TRP A 141 13.36 -3.23 11.23
CA TRP A 141 13.55 -4.01 10.00
C TRP A 141 14.07 -5.42 10.30
N LEU A 142 13.43 -6.41 9.72
CA LEU A 142 13.86 -7.82 9.77
C LEU A 142 15.09 -8.04 8.89
N ASN A 143 15.69 -9.22 9.02
CA ASN A 143 16.77 -9.65 8.12
C ASN A 143 16.16 -10.17 6.81
N LEU A 144 15.99 -9.27 5.82
CA LEU A 144 15.35 -9.56 4.55
C LEU A 144 16.19 -10.49 3.66
N VAL A 145 17.50 -10.59 3.91
CA VAL A 145 18.42 -11.48 3.15
C VAL A 145 18.18 -12.94 3.47
N ASN A 146 17.76 -13.25 4.70
CA ASN A 146 17.61 -14.62 5.17
C ASN A 146 16.23 -15.23 4.89
N GLN A 147 15.33 -14.49 4.26
CA GLN A 147 13.97 -14.93 3.93
C GLN A 147 13.64 -14.68 2.47
N LYS A 148 12.69 -15.41 1.94
CA LYS A 148 12.01 -15.10 0.68
C LYS A 148 10.98 -14.02 0.96
N ASN A 149 10.97 -12.95 0.16
CA ASN A 149 10.15 -11.79 0.43
C ASN A 149 9.03 -11.62 -0.61
N THR A 150 7.85 -11.26 -0.15
CA THR A 150 6.78 -10.77 -1.04
C THR A 150 6.25 -9.45 -0.51
N SER A 151 6.23 -8.45 -1.38
CA SER A 151 5.54 -7.20 -1.08
C SER A 151 4.03 -7.43 -1.09
N ALA A 152 3.29 -6.65 -0.31
CA ALA A 152 1.85 -6.83 -0.15
C ALA A 152 1.10 -6.82 -1.47
N ASP A 153 0.42 -7.92 -1.82
CA ASP A 153 -0.38 -8.00 -3.03
C ASP A 153 -1.53 -6.99 -3.03
N MET A 154 -1.96 -6.62 -4.24
CA MET A 154 -3.05 -5.68 -4.46
C MET A 154 -3.91 -6.13 -5.63
N ALA A 155 -5.20 -5.79 -5.60
CA ALA A 155 -6.17 -6.19 -6.62
C ALA A 155 -6.21 -5.30 -7.87
N PRO A 156 -5.94 -3.97 -7.82
CA PRO A 156 -5.94 -3.12 -9.01
C PRO A 156 -5.03 -3.67 -10.11
N THR A 157 -5.57 -3.75 -11.32
CA THR A 157 -4.91 -4.34 -12.49
C THR A 157 -3.59 -3.62 -12.78
N ALA A 158 -2.49 -4.38 -12.89
CA ALA A 158 -1.12 -3.90 -13.08
C ALA A 158 -0.57 -2.97 -11.98
N GLY A 159 -1.31 -2.75 -10.88
CA GLY A 159 -0.89 -1.86 -9.79
C GLY A 159 0.43 -2.29 -9.10
N GLN A 160 0.79 -3.57 -9.17
CA GLN A 160 2.05 -4.09 -8.65
C GLN A 160 3.28 -3.70 -9.48
N MET A 161 3.11 -3.30 -10.74
CA MET A 161 4.22 -3.01 -11.66
C MET A 161 5.09 -1.82 -11.23
N PRO A 162 4.52 -0.65 -10.85
CA PRO A 162 5.33 0.49 -10.41
C PRO A 162 6.18 0.17 -9.17
N ARG A 163 5.60 -0.57 -8.21
CA ARG A 163 6.33 -1.01 -7.01
C ARG A 163 7.43 -2.01 -7.34
N ALA A 164 7.20 -2.93 -8.29
CA ALA A 164 8.20 -3.89 -8.72
C ALA A 164 9.46 -3.20 -9.27
N LEU A 165 9.28 -2.11 -10.02
CA LEU A 165 10.39 -1.25 -10.45
C LEU A 165 11.22 -0.78 -9.26
N GLY A 166 10.57 -0.27 -8.21
CA GLY A 166 11.24 0.23 -7.01
C GLY A 166 11.94 -0.85 -6.20
N LEU A 167 11.35 -2.04 -6.07
CA LEU A 167 11.99 -3.19 -5.43
C LEU A 167 13.27 -3.60 -6.16
N ALA A 168 13.25 -3.61 -7.49
CA ALA A 168 14.42 -3.88 -8.31
C ALA A 168 15.45 -2.73 -8.24
N PHE A 169 14.98 -1.48 -8.24
CA PHE A 169 15.87 -0.32 -8.14
C PHE A 169 16.62 -0.28 -6.80
N ALA A 170 15.99 -0.71 -5.71
CA ALA A 170 16.68 -0.82 -4.42
C ALA A 170 17.88 -1.78 -4.50
N SER A 171 17.80 -2.90 -5.23
CA SER A 171 18.96 -3.80 -5.45
C SER A 171 20.09 -3.08 -6.16
N LYS A 172 19.78 -2.25 -7.15
CA LYS A 172 20.80 -1.42 -7.82
C LYS A 172 21.45 -0.45 -6.84
N CYS A 173 20.66 0.27 -6.03
CA CYS A 173 21.19 1.17 -4.99
C CYS A 173 22.10 0.44 -4.01
N PHE A 174 21.72 -0.75 -3.55
CA PHE A 174 22.55 -1.55 -2.63
C PHE A 174 23.85 -2.02 -3.31
N ARG A 175 23.83 -2.37 -4.59
CA ARG A 175 25.04 -2.74 -5.37
C ARG A 175 26.00 -1.56 -5.50
N GLU A 176 25.49 -0.38 -5.82
CA GLU A 176 26.26 0.85 -5.95
C GLU A 176 26.86 1.30 -4.62
N ALA A 177 26.06 1.23 -3.52
CA ALA A 177 26.56 1.51 -2.17
C ALA A 177 27.68 0.54 -1.74
N GLN A 178 27.54 -0.76 -2.06
CA GLN A 178 28.58 -1.76 -1.78
C GLN A 178 29.88 -1.46 -2.51
N GLN A 179 29.82 -1.06 -3.78
CA GLN A 179 31.01 -0.69 -4.57
C GLN A 179 31.77 0.51 -3.97
N LYS A 180 31.08 1.37 -3.22
CA LYS A 180 31.65 2.51 -2.50
C LYS A 180 32.11 2.17 -1.07
N ASN A 181 32.04 0.90 -0.65
CA ASN A 181 32.30 0.43 0.73
C ASN A 181 31.36 1.02 1.80
N GLU A 182 30.16 1.43 1.42
CA GLU A 182 29.10 1.89 2.33
C GLU A 182 28.29 0.68 2.81
N SER A 183 28.83 -0.15 3.71
CA SER A 183 28.36 -1.51 3.99
C SER A 183 27.29 -1.64 5.09
N GLU A 184 26.54 -0.59 5.44
CA GLU A 184 25.58 -0.61 6.55
C GLU A 184 24.28 -1.40 6.28
N HIS A 185 24.12 -2.08 5.13
CA HIS A 185 22.85 -2.65 4.69
C HIS A 185 22.82 -4.17 4.63
N THR A 186 23.71 -4.87 5.32
CA THR A 186 23.89 -6.34 5.21
C THR A 186 22.66 -7.18 5.59
N SER A 187 21.73 -6.65 6.39
CA SER A 187 20.46 -7.32 6.71
C SER A 187 19.36 -7.04 5.69
N LEU A 188 19.49 -6.02 4.85
CA LEU A 188 18.49 -5.61 3.87
C LEU A 188 18.80 -6.15 2.48
N SER A 189 20.08 -6.37 2.16
CA SER A 189 20.53 -6.82 0.84
C SER A 189 21.84 -7.60 0.90
N ASN A 190 21.97 -8.62 0.07
CA ASN A 190 23.22 -9.33 -0.20
C ASN A 190 23.90 -8.70 -1.42
N GLN A 191 24.54 -7.55 -1.21
CA GLN A 191 25.31 -6.82 -2.24
C GLN A 191 24.48 -6.43 -3.49
N GLY A 192 23.17 -6.26 -3.35
CA GLY A 192 22.30 -5.93 -4.47
C GLY A 192 22.09 -7.07 -5.47
N ASN A 193 22.27 -8.32 -5.06
CA ASN A 193 22.08 -9.49 -5.92
C ASN A 193 20.63 -9.96 -6.02
N GLU A 194 19.72 -9.37 -5.28
CA GLU A 194 18.32 -9.76 -5.27
C GLU A 194 17.62 -9.33 -6.55
N ILE A 195 16.74 -10.21 -7.05
CA ILE A 195 15.85 -9.95 -8.18
C ILE A 195 14.46 -9.62 -7.67
N CYS A 196 13.76 -8.71 -8.34
CA CYS A 196 12.32 -8.55 -8.19
C CYS A 196 11.58 -9.41 -9.21
N PHE A 197 10.83 -10.39 -8.74
CA PHE A 197 9.92 -11.22 -9.53
C PHE A 197 8.56 -10.54 -9.60
N CYS A 198 8.16 -10.08 -10.77
CA CYS A 198 6.86 -9.45 -10.98
C CYS A 198 6.00 -10.33 -11.90
N THR A 199 4.83 -10.71 -11.42
CA THR A 199 3.88 -11.54 -12.18
C THR A 199 2.69 -10.72 -12.63
N ILE A 200 2.19 -10.97 -13.85
CA ILE A 200 1.10 -10.21 -14.46
C ILE A 200 0.37 -11.07 -15.50
N GLY A 201 -0.94 -10.87 -15.67
CA GLY A 201 -1.69 -11.44 -16.78
C GLY A 201 -1.48 -10.65 -18.07
N ASP A 202 -1.61 -11.32 -19.22
CA ASP A 202 -1.46 -10.69 -20.54
C ASP A 202 -2.41 -9.51 -20.75
N ALA A 203 -3.66 -9.63 -20.37
CA ALA A 203 -4.63 -8.54 -20.46
C ALA A 203 -4.23 -7.31 -19.65
N SER A 204 -3.63 -7.51 -18.49
CA SER A 204 -3.16 -6.45 -17.62
C SER A 204 -1.99 -5.66 -18.19
N THR A 205 -1.29 -6.20 -19.20
CA THR A 205 -0.24 -5.46 -19.90
C THR A 205 -0.77 -4.32 -20.76
N SER A 206 -2.09 -4.20 -20.92
CA SER A 206 -2.72 -3.06 -21.59
C SER A 206 -2.71 -1.78 -20.75
N GLU A 207 -2.53 -1.88 -19.43
CA GLU A 207 -2.51 -0.74 -18.52
C GLU A 207 -1.24 0.11 -18.69
N GLY A 208 -1.40 1.44 -18.53
CA GLY A 208 -0.29 2.39 -18.58
C GLY A 208 0.80 2.08 -17.54
N HIS A 209 0.42 1.52 -16.39
CA HIS A 209 1.32 1.04 -15.34
C HIS A 209 2.38 0.06 -15.85
N PHE A 210 1.99 -0.86 -16.73
CA PHE A 210 2.92 -1.80 -17.35
C PHE A 210 3.91 -1.10 -18.27
N TRP A 211 3.42 -0.27 -19.21
CA TRP A 211 4.26 0.38 -20.22
C TRP A 211 5.26 1.35 -19.60
N GLU A 212 4.81 2.16 -18.65
CA GLU A 212 5.70 3.10 -17.96
C GLU A 212 6.75 2.37 -17.12
N SER A 213 6.36 1.29 -16.41
CA SER A 213 7.29 0.50 -15.60
C SER A 213 8.34 -0.23 -16.44
N ILE A 214 7.95 -0.84 -17.57
CA ILE A 214 8.89 -1.52 -18.48
C ILE A 214 9.86 -0.52 -19.08
N ASN A 215 9.39 0.63 -19.55
CA ASN A 215 10.26 1.68 -20.08
C ASN A 215 11.24 2.17 -19.00
N ALA A 216 10.75 2.46 -17.82
CA ALA A 216 11.58 2.91 -16.70
C ALA A 216 12.62 1.84 -16.31
N ALA A 217 12.24 0.56 -16.24
CA ALA A 217 13.16 -0.54 -15.95
C ALA A 217 14.26 -0.68 -17.01
N ALA A 218 13.89 -0.53 -18.30
CA ALA A 218 14.81 -0.58 -19.42
C ALA A 218 15.83 0.58 -19.39
N VAL A 219 15.39 1.80 -19.05
CA VAL A 219 16.25 2.97 -18.89
C VAL A 219 17.17 2.82 -17.69
N LEU A 220 16.63 2.42 -16.54
CA LEU A 220 17.37 2.32 -15.27
C LEU A 220 18.30 1.11 -15.20
N GLN A 221 18.10 0.08 -16.03
CA GLN A 221 18.84 -1.20 -15.97
C GLN A 221 18.84 -1.75 -14.53
N VAL A 222 17.72 -2.36 -14.13
CA VAL A 222 17.45 -2.88 -12.79
C VAL A 222 17.11 -4.37 -12.83
N PRO A 223 17.37 -5.16 -11.78
CA PRO A 223 17.12 -6.61 -11.77
C PRO A 223 15.61 -6.91 -11.60
N LEU A 224 14.81 -6.56 -12.61
CA LEU A 224 13.38 -6.80 -12.70
C LEU A 224 13.10 -7.96 -13.66
N ALA A 225 12.45 -9.01 -13.18
CA ALA A 225 11.94 -10.13 -13.96
C ALA A 225 10.42 -10.06 -14.03
N VAL A 226 9.86 -9.82 -15.23
CA VAL A 226 8.41 -9.73 -15.45
C VAL A 226 7.92 -11.00 -16.13
N PHE A 227 6.99 -11.72 -15.49
CA PHE A 227 6.39 -12.96 -15.99
C PHE A 227 4.96 -12.68 -16.42
N VAL A 228 4.71 -12.80 -17.73
CA VAL A 228 3.38 -12.57 -18.30
C VAL A 228 2.70 -13.90 -18.56
N TRP A 229 1.60 -14.15 -17.81
CA TRP A 229 0.76 -15.33 -17.99
C TRP A 229 -0.27 -15.05 -19.09
N ASP A 230 -0.03 -15.55 -20.33
CA ASP A 230 -0.89 -15.31 -21.49
C ASP A 230 -1.93 -16.43 -21.65
N ASP A 231 -3.13 -16.20 -21.11
CA ASP A 231 -4.29 -17.06 -21.34
C ASP A 231 -5.18 -16.57 -22.47
N GLY A 232 -4.83 -15.45 -23.11
CA GLY A 232 -5.48 -14.88 -24.27
C GLY A 232 -6.75 -14.08 -23.99
N TYR A 233 -7.10 -13.83 -22.73
CA TYR A 233 -8.34 -13.17 -22.36
C TYR A 233 -8.18 -12.23 -21.16
N GLY A 234 -8.83 -11.06 -21.22
CA GLY A 234 -9.10 -10.20 -20.06
C GLY A 234 -10.56 -10.34 -19.65
N ILE A 235 -10.89 -11.25 -18.76
CA ILE A 235 -12.24 -11.72 -18.44
C ILE A 235 -12.83 -12.34 -19.72
N SER A 236 -13.62 -11.58 -20.50
CA SER A 236 -14.24 -12.00 -21.75
C SER A 236 -13.63 -11.38 -23.01
N VAL A 237 -12.76 -10.40 -22.85
CA VAL A 237 -12.17 -9.67 -23.97
C VAL A 237 -10.93 -10.41 -24.49
N PRO A 238 -10.91 -10.83 -25.75
CA PRO A 238 -9.78 -11.56 -26.31
C PRO A 238 -8.56 -10.63 -26.55
N LYS A 239 -7.36 -11.19 -26.52
CA LYS A 239 -6.09 -10.46 -26.55
C LYS A 239 -5.88 -9.61 -27.82
N ASN A 240 -6.51 -9.94 -28.93
CA ASN A 240 -6.45 -9.14 -30.16
C ASN A 240 -7.12 -7.76 -30.05
N LEU A 241 -7.96 -7.56 -29.02
CA LEU A 241 -8.55 -6.26 -28.70
C LEU A 241 -7.81 -5.53 -27.57
N GLN A 242 -6.77 -6.14 -27.01
CA GLN A 242 -6.03 -5.61 -25.88
C GLN A 242 -4.59 -5.26 -26.22
N THR A 243 -3.91 -6.13 -26.96
CA THR A 243 -2.47 -6.01 -27.20
C THR A 243 -2.14 -5.94 -28.68
N THR A 244 -1.37 -4.94 -29.09
CA THR A 244 -0.83 -4.82 -30.45
C THR A 244 -0.15 -6.11 -30.87
N LYS A 245 -0.37 -6.56 -32.10
CA LYS A 245 0.10 -7.84 -32.66
C LYS A 245 -0.43 -9.07 -31.91
N SER A 246 -1.39 -8.92 -31.01
CA SER A 246 -1.88 -9.99 -30.11
C SER A 246 -0.75 -10.73 -29.37
N SER A 247 0.36 -10.06 -29.10
CA SER A 247 1.53 -10.63 -28.45
C SER A 247 2.34 -9.52 -27.77
N ILE A 248 2.48 -9.58 -26.46
CA ILE A 248 3.21 -8.55 -25.71
C ILE A 248 4.71 -8.58 -26.03
N SER A 249 5.30 -9.75 -26.19
CA SER A 249 6.71 -9.86 -26.57
C SER A 249 6.98 -9.28 -27.98
N ASP A 250 6.05 -9.48 -28.93
CA ASP A 250 6.19 -8.90 -30.26
C ASP A 250 5.90 -7.39 -30.27
N ALA A 251 5.03 -6.91 -29.39
CA ALA A 251 4.81 -5.48 -29.19
C ALA A 251 6.04 -4.78 -28.60
N LEU A 252 6.78 -5.46 -27.72
CA LEU A 252 7.99 -4.97 -27.08
C LEU A 252 9.29 -5.29 -27.84
N ALA A 253 9.25 -5.89 -29.02
CA ALA A 253 10.46 -6.31 -29.75
C ALA A 253 11.48 -5.17 -29.99
N GLY A 254 10.99 -3.92 -30.11
CA GLY A 254 11.86 -2.73 -30.23
C GLY A 254 12.60 -2.34 -28.95
N MET A 255 12.23 -2.92 -27.79
CA MET A 255 12.92 -2.71 -26.51
C MET A 255 13.97 -3.80 -26.23
N GLN A 256 14.13 -4.79 -27.10
CA GLN A 256 15.16 -5.83 -26.93
C GLN A 256 16.54 -5.19 -26.80
N LYS A 257 17.27 -5.56 -25.75
CA LYS A 257 18.63 -5.04 -25.53
C LYS A 257 19.58 -5.49 -26.64
N LEU A 258 20.31 -4.55 -27.19
CA LEU A 258 21.43 -4.78 -28.13
C LEU A 258 22.77 -4.54 -27.41
N ALA A 259 23.87 -4.93 -28.01
CA ALA A 259 25.20 -4.93 -27.39
C ALA A 259 25.58 -3.60 -26.73
N ASP A 260 25.28 -2.48 -27.38
CA ASP A 260 25.70 -1.14 -26.93
C ASP A 260 24.52 -0.24 -26.50
N THR A 261 23.35 -0.86 -26.17
CA THR A 261 22.15 -0.11 -25.76
C THR A 261 21.64 -0.55 -24.40
N ASN A 262 20.81 0.28 -23.78
CA ASN A 262 19.89 -0.18 -22.74
C ASN A 262 18.76 -1.00 -23.40
N GLY A 263 17.88 -1.58 -22.59
CA GLY A 263 16.77 -2.37 -23.07
C GLY A 263 16.43 -3.51 -22.10
N ILE A 264 15.61 -4.44 -22.57
CA ILE A 264 15.19 -5.62 -21.80
C ILE A 264 15.54 -6.89 -22.58
N GLU A 265 15.74 -8.00 -21.87
CA GLU A 265 15.73 -9.32 -22.50
C GLU A 265 14.29 -9.80 -22.66
N ILE A 266 14.00 -10.52 -23.75
CA ILE A 266 12.67 -11.06 -24.03
C ILE A 266 12.78 -12.56 -24.28
N TYR A 267 12.12 -13.34 -23.41
CA TYR A 267 12.04 -14.78 -23.49
C TYR A 267 10.61 -15.23 -23.79
N LYS A 268 10.44 -16.30 -24.56
CA LYS A 268 9.15 -16.92 -24.87
C LYS A 268 9.19 -18.41 -24.56
N VAL A 269 8.16 -18.91 -23.89
CA VAL A 269 8.03 -20.33 -23.58
C VAL A 269 6.55 -20.70 -23.44
N LYS A 270 6.22 -21.99 -23.66
CA LYS A 270 4.85 -22.48 -23.51
C LYS A 270 4.56 -22.92 -22.07
N ALA A 271 3.39 -22.59 -21.54
CA ALA A 271 3.00 -22.90 -20.17
C ALA A 271 2.91 -24.41 -19.85
N TRP A 272 2.78 -25.25 -20.86
CA TRP A 272 2.72 -26.69 -20.73
C TRP A 272 4.09 -27.40 -20.88
N ASP A 273 5.13 -26.66 -21.29
CA ASP A 273 6.49 -27.20 -21.43
C ASP A 273 7.30 -26.96 -20.16
N TYR A 274 7.17 -27.89 -19.20
CA TYR A 274 7.85 -27.81 -17.90
C TYR A 274 9.38 -27.74 -18.05
N ALA A 275 9.98 -28.59 -18.87
CA ALA A 275 11.43 -28.63 -19.04
C ALA A 275 11.95 -27.34 -19.68
N GLY A 276 11.32 -26.90 -20.77
CA GLY A 276 11.67 -25.65 -21.45
C GLY A 276 11.51 -24.42 -20.54
N MET A 277 10.48 -24.38 -19.66
CA MET A 277 10.34 -23.32 -18.68
C MET A 277 11.48 -23.31 -17.66
N CYS A 278 11.92 -24.47 -17.16
CA CYS A 278 13.05 -24.56 -16.24
C CYS A 278 14.34 -24.01 -16.89
N GLU A 279 14.63 -24.39 -18.12
CA GLU A 279 15.82 -23.92 -18.86
C GLU A 279 15.78 -22.39 -19.07
N VAL A 280 14.67 -21.87 -19.59
CA VAL A 280 14.50 -20.44 -19.88
C VAL A 280 14.55 -19.59 -18.59
N PHE A 281 13.95 -20.05 -17.51
CA PHE A 281 13.99 -19.33 -16.23
C PHE A 281 15.38 -19.34 -15.61
N GLU A 282 16.09 -20.46 -15.67
CA GLU A 282 17.47 -20.56 -15.17
C GLU A 282 18.39 -19.59 -15.90
N GLU A 283 18.43 -19.64 -17.23
CA GLU A 283 19.24 -18.77 -18.05
C GLU A 283 18.90 -17.29 -17.82
N GLY A 284 17.62 -16.93 -17.97
CA GLY A 284 17.20 -15.54 -17.92
C GLY A 284 17.36 -14.91 -16.55
N LEU A 285 17.02 -15.64 -15.47
CA LEU A 285 17.16 -15.12 -14.11
C LEU A 285 18.62 -15.02 -13.67
N GLN A 286 19.49 -15.96 -14.10
CA GLN A 286 20.92 -15.84 -13.84
C GLN A 286 21.48 -14.59 -14.54
N LYS A 287 21.12 -14.35 -15.80
CA LYS A 287 21.52 -13.17 -16.54
C LYS A 287 21.07 -11.86 -15.87
N ILE A 288 19.81 -11.78 -15.39
CA ILE A 288 19.31 -10.63 -14.63
C ILE A 288 20.15 -10.39 -13.38
N ARG A 289 20.47 -11.46 -12.63
CA ARG A 289 21.23 -11.37 -11.37
C ARG A 289 22.63 -10.85 -11.60
N ASP A 290 23.28 -11.29 -12.67
CA ASP A 290 24.64 -10.92 -12.98
C ASP A 290 24.74 -9.49 -13.53
N THR A 291 23.83 -9.11 -14.40
CA THR A 291 23.94 -7.89 -15.20
C THR A 291 23.01 -6.75 -14.81
N HIS A 292 21.98 -7.00 -13.96
CA HIS A 292 20.87 -6.09 -13.72
C HIS A 292 20.10 -5.67 -14.98
N THR A 293 20.23 -6.42 -16.08
CA THR A 293 19.40 -6.21 -17.27
C THR A 293 17.99 -6.75 -16.99
N PRO A 294 16.93 -5.93 -17.06
CA PRO A 294 15.57 -6.43 -16.83
C PRO A 294 15.15 -7.38 -17.94
N ALA A 295 14.21 -8.29 -17.62
CA ALA A 295 13.68 -9.22 -18.61
C ALA A 295 12.17 -9.38 -18.54
N LEU A 296 11.59 -9.65 -19.72
CA LEU A 296 10.21 -10.11 -19.89
C LEU A 296 10.21 -11.59 -20.23
N PHE A 297 9.51 -12.39 -19.45
CA PHE A 297 9.21 -13.79 -19.75
C PHE A 297 7.75 -13.89 -20.19
N HIS A 298 7.52 -14.15 -21.47
CA HIS A 298 6.21 -14.33 -22.05
C HIS A 298 5.85 -15.82 -22.05
N ILE A 299 5.02 -16.21 -21.09
CA ILE A 299 4.53 -17.58 -20.94
C ILE A 299 3.23 -17.71 -21.72
N GLU A 300 3.33 -18.27 -22.92
CA GLU A 300 2.22 -18.40 -23.87
C GLU A 300 1.40 -19.68 -23.62
N GLU A 301 0.19 -19.70 -24.13
CA GLU A 301 -0.71 -20.87 -24.09
C GLU A 301 -1.07 -21.32 -22.67
N VAL A 302 -1.21 -20.37 -21.76
CA VAL A 302 -1.75 -20.60 -20.43
C VAL A 302 -3.23 -20.96 -20.54
N THR A 303 -3.71 -21.90 -19.75
CA THR A 303 -5.13 -22.24 -19.67
C THR A 303 -5.78 -21.58 -18.44
N GLN A 304 -7.12 -21.53 -18.41
CA GLN A 304 -7.89 -21.02 -17.29
C GLN A 304 -9.12 -21.92 -17.08
N PRO A 305 -8.95 -23.12 -16.51
CA PRO A 305 -9.97 -24.18 -16.51
C PRO A 305 -11.27 -23.82 -15.79
N GLN A 306 -11.23 -22.94 -14.78
CA GLN A 306 -12.41 -22.50 -14.06
C GLN A 306 -12.93 -21.13 -14.50
N GLY A 307 -12.37 -20.55 -15.59
CA GLY A 307 -12.69 -19.19 -16.02
C GLY A 307 -12.05 -18.12 -15.14
N HIS A 308 -12.44 -16.87 -15.35
CA HIS A 308 -11.77 -15.73 -14.71
C HIS A 308 -11.95 -15.69 -13.19
N SER A 309 -13.18 -15.88 -12.71
CA SER A 309 -13.53 -15.81 -11.28
C SER A 309 -14.83 -16.54 -10.99
N THR A 310 -15.24 -16.51 -9.71
CA THR A 310 -16.53 -17.09 -9.29
C THR A 310 -17.75 -16.29 -9.73
N SER A 311 -17.57 -15.09 -10.29
CA SER A 311 -18.69 -14.22 -10.70
C SER A 311 -19.30 -14.54 -12.07
N GLY A 312 -18.71 -15.41 -12.86
CA GLY A 312 -19.20 -15.77 -14.18
C GLY A 312 -18.65 -17.07 -14.75
N SER A 313 -19.32 -17.58 -15.77
CA SER A 313 -18.93 -18.79 -16.48
C SER A 313 -18.23 -18.42 -17.80
N HIS A 314 -17.13 -19.09 -18.11
CA HIS A 314 -16.34 -18.84 -19.30
C HIS A 314 -16.95 -19.42 -20.58
N GLU A 315 -17.89 -20.34 -20.47
CA GLU A 315 -18.68 -20.86 -21.59
C GLU A 315 -19.52 -19.78 -22.27
N ARG A 316 -19.73 -18.63 -21.62
CA ARG A 316 -20.48 -17.50 -22.19
C ARG A 316 -19.70 -16.73 -23.25
N TYR A 317 -18.37 -16.84 -23.29
CA TYR A 317 -17.51 -16.06 -24.16
C TYR A 317 -16.40 -16.85 -24.86
N LYS A 318 -16.05 -18.06 -24.39
CA LYS A 318 -15.11 -18.96 -25.07
C LYS A 318 -15.86 -19.91 -25.98
N SER A 319 -15.34 -20.17 -27.19
CA SER A 319 -15.91 -21.15 -28.08
C SER A 319 -15.74 -22.60 -27.57
N ALA A 320 -16.51 -23.52 -28.05
CA ALA A 320 -16.38 -24.93 -27.71
C ALA A 320 -15.01 -25.49 -28.07
N GLU A 321 -14.46 -25.09 -29.23
CA GLU A 321 -13.11 -25.47 -29.70
C GLU A 321 -12.05 -24.96 -28.75
N ARG A 322 -12.18 -23.71 -28.24
CA ARG A 322 -11.25 -23.14 -27.27
C ARG A 322 -11.31 -23.90 -25.96
N LEU A 323 -12.48 -24.23 -25.47
CA LEU A 323 -12.64 -24.99 -24.23
C LEU A 323 -12.08 -26.40 -24.33
N GLU A 324 -12.27 -27.06 -25.49
CA GLU A 324 -11.68 -28.37 -25.74
C GLU A 324 -10.15 -28.31 -25.85
N TRP A 325 -9.62 -27.25 -26.48
CA TRP A 325 -8.20 -27.00 -26.51
C TRP A 325 -7.64 -26.83 -25.11
N GLU A 326 -8.26 -26.02 -24.22
CA GLU A 326 -7.83 -25.81 -22.84
C GLU A 326 -7.79 -27.12 -22.02
N LYS A 327 -8.74 -28.05 -22.24
CA LYS A 327 -8.71 -29.39 -21.63
C LYS A 327 -7.57 -30.25 -22.11
N ASN A 328 -7.24 -30.16 -23.40
CA ASN A 328 -6.19 -30.99 -23.99
C ASN A 328 -4.78 -30.46 -23.69
N TRP A 329 -4.64 -29.15 -23.52
CA TRP A 329 -3.39 -28.46 -23.24
C TRP A 329 -3.26 -27.99 -21.78
N ASP A 330 -4.09 -28.53 -20.90
CA ASP A 330 -3.95 -28.26 -19.45
C ASP A 330 -2.53 -28.63 -18.98
N CYS A 331 -1.88 -27.70 -18.26
CA CYS A 331 -0.48 -27.81 -17.92
C CYS A 331 -0.19 -29.04 -17.02
N ILE A 332 -1.09 -29.40 -16.10
CA ILE A 332 -0.93 -30.58 -15.22
C ILE A 332 -1.07 -31.86 -16.04
N LYS A 333 -2.04 -31.90 -16.96
CA LYS A 333 -2.22 -33.02 -17.88
C LYS A 333 -0.96 -33.22 -18.72
N LYS A 334 -0.41 -32.15 -19.30
CA LYS A 334 0.80 -32.21 -20.12
C LYS A 334 2.04 -32.62 -19.31
N MET A 335 2.18 -32.16 -18.11
CA MET A 335 3.26 -32.58 -17.21
C MET A 335 3.14 -34.08 -16.89
N ARG A 336 1.93 -34.58 -16.63
CA ARG A 336 1.67 -36.00 -16.40
C ARG A 336 2.05 -36.86 -17.62
N GLU A 337 1.63 -36.45 -18.82
CA GLU A 337 1.97 -37.10 -20.08
C GLU A 337 3.50 -37.16 -20.26
N TRP A 338 4.18 -36.03 -20.10
CA TRP A 338 5.66 -35.93 -20.20
C TRP A 338 6.38 -36.84 -19.19
N MET A 339 5.91 -36.90 -17.91
CA MET A 339 6.52 -37.75 -16.89
C MET A 339 6.41 -39.24 -17.22
N LEU A 340 5.30 -39.68 -17.82
CA LEU A 340 5.11 -41.06 -18.26
C LEU A 340 5.97 -41.39 -19.49
N GLU A 341 6.00 -40.53 -20.49
CA GLU A 341 6.77 -40.68 -21.72
C GLU A 341 8.28 -40.70 -21.44
N SER A 342 8.74 -39.88 -20.50
CA SER A 342 10.16 -39.80 -20.11
C SER A 342 10.56 -40.89 -19.09
N GLY A 343 9.63 -41.75 -18.66
CA GLY A 343 9.91 -42.78 -17.68
C GLY A 343 10.25 -42.26 -16.28
N LEU A 344 9.89 -41.05 -15.96
CA LEU A 344 10.12 -40.43 -14.64
C LEU A 344 9.16 -40.93 -13.58
N ALA A 345 8.00 -41.44 -13.96
CA ALA A 345 7.04 -42.04 -13.03
C ALA A 345 6.17 -43.08 -13.72
N THR A 346 5.59 -43.98 -12.91
CA THR A 346 4.59 -44.94 -13.39
C THR A 346 3.17 -44.38 -13.18
N ILE A 347 2.21 -44.94 -13.91
CA ILE A 347 0.78 -44.62 -13.76
C ILE A 347 0.32 -44.81 -12.31
N THR A 348 0.77 -45.88 -11.65
CA THR A 348 0.40 -46.21 -10.26
C THR A 348 0.91 -45.17 -9.29
N GLU A 349 2.16 -44.72 -9.44
CA GLU A 349 2.75 -43.68 -8.58
C GLU A 349 2.00 -42.34 -8.75
N LEU A 350 1.74 -41.91 -10.02
CA LEU A 350 1.04 -40.65 -10.23
C LEU A 350 -0.39 -40.69 -9.70
N ASN A 351 -1.11 -41.76 -9.88
CA ASN A 351 -2.44 -41.94 -9.30
C ASN A 351 -2.43 -41.88 -7.76
N SER A 352 -1.40 -42.42 -7.10
CA SER A 352 -1.25 -42.27 -5.64
C SER A 352 -1.06 -40.82 -5.22
N VAL A 353 -0.20 -40.09 -5.92
CA VAL A 353 0.06 -38.67 -5.67
C VAL A 353 -1.21 -37.83 -5.84
N GLU A 354 -2.03 -38.14 -6.85
CA GLU A 354 -3.31 -37.44 -7.08
C GLU A 354 -4.31 -37.66 -5.93
N VAL A 355 -4.40 -38.89 -5.40
CA VAL A 355 -5.27 -39.20 -4.26
C VAL A 355 -4.79 -38.50 -2.99
N GLU A 356 -3.49 -38.55 -2.72
CA GLU A 356 -2.87 -37.91 -1.57
C GLU A 356 -3.09 -36.39 -1.57
N ALA A 357 -2.93 -35.75 -2.72
CA ALA A 357 -3.13 -34.32 -2.88
C ALA A 357 -4.59 -33.90 -2.55
N LYS A 358 -5.56 -34.68 -3.01
CA LYS A 358 -7.00 -34.43 -2.75
C LYS A 358 -7.33 -34.54 -1.27
N GLU A 359 -6.89 -35.61 -0.62
CA GLU A 359 -7.17 -35.81 0.82
C GLU A 359 -6.49 -34.74 1.66
N PHE A 360 -5.26 -34.38 1.36
CA PHE A 360 -4.50 -33.32 2.04
C PHE A 360 -5.24 -31.97 1.99
N VAL A 361 -5.69 -31.55 0.80
CA VAL A 361 -6.38 -30.27 0.65
C VAL A 361 -7.73 -30.27 1.36
N LYS A 362 -8.46 -31.38 1.33
CA LYS A 362 -9.74 -31.54 2.03
C LYS A 362 -9.57 -31.38 3.55
N GLU A 363 -8.55 -31.99 4.12
CA GLU A 363 -8.23 -31.91 5.54
C GLU A 363 -7.83 -30.48 5.93
N ALA A 364 -6.89 -29.88 5.22
CA ALA A 364 -6.43 -28.51 5.47
C ALA A 364 -7.58 -27.49 5.41
N LYS A 365 -8.48 -27.63 4.42
CA LYS A 365 -9.69 -26.80 4.33
C LYS A 365 -10.61 -26.97 5.55
N ALA A 366 -10.82 -28.21 6.01
CA ALA A 366 -11.68 -28.47 7.15
C ALA A 366 -11.09 -27.86 8.44
N ASN A 367 -9.78 -27.95 8.62
CA ASN A 367 -9.07 -27.35 9.75
C ASN A 367 -9.22 -25.82 9.76
N ALA A 368 -8.98 -25.17 8.62
CA ALA A 368 -9.15 -23.73 8.47
C ALA A 368 -10.59 -23.28 8.80
N TRP A 369 -11.59 -24.01 8.32
CA TRP A 369 -12.99 -23.70 8.63
C TRP A 369 -13.32 -23.81 10.11
N GLU A 370 -12.87 -24.87 10.78
CA GLU A 370 -13.12 -25.04 12.20
C GLU A 370 -12.43 -23.98 13.05
N LYS A 371 -11.21 -23.57 12.69
CA LYS A 371 -10.51 -22.45 13.35
C LYS A 371 -11.27 -21.14 13.20
N PHE A 372 -11.82 -20.85 12.02
CA PHE A 372 -12.62 -19.65 11.76
C PHE A 372 -13.94 -19.65 12.52
N ILE A 373 -14.72 -20.76 12.44
CA ILE A 373 -16.09 -20.79 12.94
C ILE A 373 -16.17 -21.09 14.45
N GLY A 374 -15.19 -21.82 14.99
CA GLY A 374 -15.20 -22.28 16.39
C GLY A 374 -15.33 -21.15 17.42
N PRO A 375 -14.52 -20.08 17.35
CA PRO A 375 -14.66 -18.92 18.24
C PRO A 375 -16.03 -18.25 18.13
N ILE A 376 -16.63 -18.17 16.95
CA ILE A 376 -17.93 -17.54 16.72
C ILE A 376 -19.07 -18.38 17.32
N LYS A 377 -18.98 -19.70 17.19
CA LYS A 377 -19.94 -20.60 17.86
C LYS A 377 -19.93 -20.41 19.37
N LYS A 378 -18.73 -20.30 19.99
CA LYS A 378 -18.60 -20.00 21.42
C LYS A 378 -19.22 -18.67 21.80
N GLN A 379 -19.04 -17.62 20.99
CA GLN A 379 -19.69 -16.33 21.20
C GLN A 379 -21.23 -16.45 21.12
N ALA A 380 -21.77 -17.23 20.18
CA ALA A 380 -23.19 -17.48 20.05
C ALA A 380 -23.75 -18.26 21.25
N GLU A 381 -23.06 -19.31 21.70
CA GLU A 381 -23.41 -20.07 22.88
C GLU A 381 -23.44 -19.20 24.15
N GLN A 382 -22.43 -18.34 24.33
CA GLN A 382 -22.39 -17.40 25.44
C GLN A 382 -23.53 -16.36 25.38
N ALA A 383 -23.87 -15.87 24.18
CA ALA A 383 -25.03 -14.99 23.99
C ALA A 383 -26.33 -15.67 24.43
N VAL A 384 -26.53 -16.93 24.07
CA VAL A 384 -27.68 -17.74 24.50
C VAL A 384 -27.71 -17.91 26.03
N GLN A 385 -26.56 -18.20 26.65
CA GLN A 385 -26.48 -18.40 28.10
C GLN A 385 -26.82 -17.13 28.89
N ILE A 386 -26.35 -15.99 28.49
CA ILE A 386 -26.60 -14.69 29.14
C ILE A 386 -28.07 -14.32 29.08
N THR A 387 -28.79 -14.81 28.07
CA THR A 387 -30.23 -14.50 27.87
C THR A 387 -31.21 -15.47 28.55
N ASN A 388 -30.72 -16.55 29.20
CA ASN A 388 -31.57 -17.57 29.80
C ASN A 388 -32.66 -17.05 30.72
N GLY A 389 -32.38 -16.04 31.57
CA GLY A 389 -33.37 -15.42 32.47
C GLY A 389 -34.38 -14.54 31.74
N LEU A 390 -34.04 -13.98 30.57
CA LEU A 390 -34.90 -13.08 29.81
C LEU A 390 -35.89 -13.84 28.91
N GLN A 391 -35.54 -15.01 28.44
CA GLN A 391 -36.36 -15.85 27.58
C GLN A 391 -37.69 -16.24 28.25
N VAL A 392 -37.65 -16.52 29.54
CA VAL A 392 -38.85 -16.89 30.33
C VAL A 392 -39.82 -15.73 30.48
N LEU A 393 -39.33 -14.50 30.41
CA LEU A 393 -40.09 -13.29 30.65
C LEU A 393 -40.65 -12.65 29.37
N ASN A 394 -40.07 -12.98 28.19
CA ASN A 394 -40.45 -12.36 26.93
C ASN A 394 -40.39 -13.35 25.76
N PRO A 395 -41.56 -13.70 25.13
CA PRO A 395 -41.64 -14.62 23.99
C PRO A 395 -40.83 -14.16 22.77
N ALA A 396 -40.69 -12.86 22.53
CA ALA A 396 -39.88 -12.35 21.40
C ALA A 396 -38.38 -12.65 21.61
N VAL A 397 -37.90 -12.51 22.85
CA VAL A 397 -36.52 -12.91 23.20
C VAL A 397 -36.31 -14.40 22.98
N GLN A 398 -37.30 -15.22 23.37
CA GLN A 398 -37.22 -16.66 23.17
C GLN A 398 -37.08 -17.04 21.70
N GLN A 399 -37.86 -16.40 20.84
CA GLN A 399 -37.77 -16.67 19.38
C GLN A 399 -36.38 -16.32 18.84
N ILE A 400 -35.83 -15.15 19.15
CA ILE A 400 -34.49 -14.71 18.70
C ILE A 400 -33.41 -15.70 19.16
N VAL A 401 -33.49 -16.14 20.42
CA VAL A 401 -32.52 -17.11 20.95
C VAL A 401 -32.63 -18.47 20.27
N VAL A 402 -33.82 -18.95 19.97
CA VAL A 402 -34.04 -20.19 19.21
C VAL A 402 -33.44 -20.06 17.81
N GLU A 403 -33.68 -18.96 17.12
CA GLU A 403 -33.09 -18.69 15.81
C GLU A 403 -31.55 -18.70 15.84
N LEU A 404 -30.95 -18.02 16.83
CA LEU A 404 -29.47 -18.01 17.00
C LEU A 404 -28.96 -19.41 17.33
N SER A 405 -29.61 -20.16 18.22
CA SER A 405 -29.19 -21.50 18.62
C SER A 405 -29.28 -22.52 17.47
N ASN A 406 -30.23 -22.33 16.55
CA ASN A 406 -30.42 -23.20 15.39
C ASN A 406 -29.46 -22.86 14.23
N ASN A 407 -28.79 -21.73 14.28
CA ASN A 407 -27.81 -21.36 13.26
C ASN A 407 -26.51 -22.16 13.47
N LYS A 408 -26.29 -23.18 12.65
CA LYS A 408 -25.12 -24.05 12.74
C LYS A 408 -23.81 -23.38 12.35
N GLU A 409 -23.86 -22.34 11.54
CA GLU A 409 -22.70 -21.60 11.03
C GLU A 409 -22.91 -20.07 11.22
N PRO A 410 -23.01 -19.59 12.50
CA PRO A 410 -23.21 -18.19 12.77
C PRO A 410 -22.01 -17.34 12.39
N LEU A 411 -22.25 -16.13 11.89
CA LEU A 411 -21.22 -15.11 11.73
C LEU A 411 -21.22 -14.15 12.93
N ARG A 412 -20.13 -13.43 13.19
CA ARG A 412 -20.05 -12.42 14.28
C ARG A 412 -21.18 -11.40 14.21
N ARG A 413 -21.55 -10.98 13.00
CA ARG A 413 -22.69 -10.05 12.78
C ARG A 413 -24.01 -10.65 13.22
N ASP A 414 -24.20 -11.96 13.09
CA ASP A 414 -25.47 -12.61 13.46
C ASP A 414 -25.65 -12.64 14.99
N VAL A 415 -24.53 -12.87 15.70
CA VAL A 415 -24.50 -12.80 17.17
C VAL A 415 -24.80 -11.37 17.64
N LEU A 416 -24.14 -10.36 17.08
CA LEU A 416 -24.37 -8.95 17.43
C LEU A 416 -25.80 -8.49 17.10
N LYS A 417 -26.34 -8.90 15.95
CA LYS A 417 -27.72 -8.61 15.56
C LYS A 417 -28.72 -9.23 16.53
N ALA A 418 -28.49 -10.49 16.92
CA ALA A 418 -29.35 -11.15 17.91
C ALA A 418 -29.32 -10.42 19.25
N LEU A 419 -28.14 -10.04 19.75
CA LEU A 419 -28.00 -9.28 21.01
C LEU A 419 -28.69 -7.91 20.95
N ALA A 420 -28.62 -7.21 19.82
CA ALA A 420 -29.32 -5.94 19.61
C ALA A 420 -30.85 -6.12 19.67
N LEU A 421 -31.39 -7.09 18.91
CA LEU A 421 -32.82 -7.41 18.89
C LEU A 421 -33.33 -7.83 20.30
N ILE A 422 -32.52 -8.61 21.03
CA ILE A 422 -32.87 -9.00 22.41
C ILE A 422 -32.88 -7.78 23.34
N THR A 423 -31.92 -6.87 23.17
CA THR A 423 -31.87 -5.62 23.94
C THR A 423 -33.13 -4.79 23.71
N ASP A 424 -33.56 -4.64 22.47
CA ASP A 424 -34.76 -3.88 22.11
C ASP A 424 -36.04 -4.54 22.65
N ALA A 425 -36.14 -5.87 22.50
CA ALA A 425 -37.29 -6.62 23.00
C ALA A 425 -37.40 -6.64 24.54
N ALA A 426 -36.27 -6.54 25.25
CA ALA A 426 -36.21 -6.64 26.70
C ALA A 426 -36.00 -5.28 27.40
N VAL A 427 -36.32 -4.17 26.77
CA VAL A 427 -36.23 -2.83 27.39
C VAL A 427 -36.99 -2.79 28.71
N GLY A 428 -36.31 -2.34 29.77
CA GLY A 428 -36.87 -2.27 31.14
C GLY A 428 -36.97 -3.62 31.89
N VAL A 429 -36.57 -4.73 31.28
CA VAL A 429 -36.52 -6.05 31.91
C VAL A 429 -35.23 -6.20 32.70
N LYS A 430 -35.32 -6.61 33.95
CA LYS A 430 -34.15 -6.87 34.81
C LYS A 430 -33.24 -7.91 34.17
N GLY A 431 -31.96 -7.61 33.97
CA GLY A 431 -30.97 -8.50 33.39
C GLY A 431 -30.56 -8.16 31.93
N VAL A 432 -31.29 -7.25 31.26
CA VAL A 432 -30.93 -6.77 29.91
C VAL A 432 -29.55 -6.09 29.87
N GLU A 433 -29.12 -5.52 31.00
CA GLU A 433 -27.82 -4.84 31.08
C GLU A 433 -26.66 -5.79 30.78
N LYS A 434 -26.73 -7.06 31.20
CA LYS A 434 -25.71 -8.08 30.85
C LYS A 434 -25.63 -8.33 29.35
N VAL A 435 -26.76 -8.24 28.64
CA VAL A 435 -26.78 -8.39 27.15
C VAL A 435 -26.11 -7.20 26.49
N LYS A 436 -26.38 -5.97 26.98
CA LYS A 436 -25.74 -4.74 26.51
C LYS A 436 -24.22 -4.74 26.74
N GLU A 437 -23.81 -5.15 27.96
CA GLU A 437 -22.40 -5.28 28.33
C GLU A 437 -21.69 -6.26 27.40
N TYR A 438 -22.26 -7.44 27.15
CA TYR A 438 -21.67 -8.42 26.26
C TYR A 438 -21.64 -7.95 24.79
N ALA A 439 -22.70 -7.30 24.33
CA ALA A 439 -22.72 -6.69 22.99
C ALA A 439 -21.63 -5.61 22.84
N ALA A 440 -21.41 -4.79 23.88
CA ALA A 440 -20.35 -3.79 23.89
C ALA A 440 -18.96 -4.45 23.88
N GLN A 441 -18.76 -5.51 24.66
CA GLN A 441 -17.51 -6.29 24.62
C GLN A 441 -17.23 -6.81 23.22
N LEU A 442 -18.18 -7.49 22.57
CA LEU A 442 -18.00 -8.02 21.21
C LEU A 442 -17.75 -6.94 20.18
N LYS A 443 -18.36 -5.74 20.33
CA LYS A 443 -18.08 -4.59 19.45
C LYS A 443 -16.64 -4.10 19.61
N ASN A 444 -16.14 -4.02 20.86
CA ASN A 444 -14.77 -3.62 21.13
C ASN A 444 -13.75 -4.64 20.61
N GLU A 445 -14.02 -5.95 20.78
CA GLU A 445 -13.21 -7.01 20.20
C GLU A 445 -13.17 -6.89 18.66
N ALA A 446 -14.34 -6.68 18.03
CA ALA A 446 -14.43 -6.50 16.59
C ALA A 446 -13.69 -5.24 16.10
N ALA A 447 -13.73 -4.14 16.85
CA ALA A 447 -12.97 -2.92 16.54
C ALA A 447 -11.46 -3.21 16.54
N GLY A 448 -10.95 -3.98 17.50
CA GLY A 448 -9.56 -4.42 17.52
C GLY A 448 -9.16 -5.29 16.31
N LEU A 449 -10.08 -6.12 15.82
CA LEU A 449 -9.83 -6.99 14.65
C LEU A 449 -9.85 -6.23 13.31
N PHE A 450 -10.73 -5.23 13.16
CA PHE A 450 -11.02 -4.64 11.84
C PHE A 450 -10.65 -3.16 11.69
N ASN A 451 -10.49 -2.39 12.77
CA ASN A 451 -10.34 -0.93 12.73
C ASN A 451 -8.96 -0.44 13.19
N THR A 452 -7.99 -1.32 13.30
CA THR A 452 -6.58 -1.03 13.67
C THR A 452 -5.67 -0.99 12.46
N TYR A 453 -4.45 -0.47 12.64
CA TYR A 453 -3.38 -0.47 11.64
C TYR A 453 -3.62 0.41 10.41
N LEU A 454 -4.53 1.37 10.42
CA LEU A 454 -4.60 2.36 9.34
C LEU A 454 -3.32 3.20 9.30
N TYR A 455 -2.86 3.64 10.47
CA TYR A 455 -1.57 4.27 10.71
C TYR A 455 -0.71 3.36 11.58
N ASN A 456 0.59 3.63 11.64
CA ASN A 456 1.47 2.91 12.55
C ASN A 456 1.14 3.29 14.01
N GLU A 457 0.73 2.32 14.80
CA GLU A 457 0.39 2.48 16.22
C GLU A 457 1.56 2.14 17.16
N GLY A 458 2.65 1.61 16.58
CA GLY A 458 3.84 1.14 17.29
C GLY A 458 4.83 2.24 17.67
N PRO A 459 5.99 1.85 18.22
CA PRO A 459 7.05 2.79 18.65
C PRO A 459 7.64 3.66 17.54
N LYS A 460 7.53 3.22 16.29
CA LYS A 460 8.03 3.93 15.11
C LYS A 460 6.96 4.80 14.41
N SER A 461 5.85 5.09 15.11
CA SER A 461 4.85 6.04 14.62
C SER A 461 5.39 7.47 14.62
N ALA A 462 5.08 8.23 13.58
CA ALA A 462 5.42 9.65 13.48
C ALA A 462 4.80 10.49 14.60
N LEU A 463 3.64 10.07 15.12
CA LEU A 463 2.97 10.74 16.25
C LEU A 463 3.71 10.57 17.58
N ARG A 464 4.66 9.65 17.66
CA ARG A 464 5.48 9.41 18.88
C ARG A 464 6.85 10.09 18.81
N VAL A 465 7.18 10.75 17.70
CA VAL A 465 8.42 11.49 17.59
C VAL A 465 8.30 12.77 18.42
N PRO A 466 9.17 12.97 19.44
CA PRO A 466 9.06 14.13 20.29
C PRO A 466 9.41 15.42 19.55
N ALA A 467 8.63 16.47 19.80
CA ALA A 467 8.90 17.80 19.27
C ALA A 467 10.26 18.33 19.77
N VAL A 468 10.98 19.01 18.88
CA VAL A 468 12.19 19.76 19.22
C VAL A 468 12.05 21.17 18.65
N GLN A 469 12.14 22.16 19.49
CA GLN A 469 11.99 23.55 19.10
C GLN A 469 13.12 24.01 18.18
N VAL A 470 12.75 24.87 17.22
CA VAL A 470 13.72 25.55 16.37
C VAL A 470 14.55 26.55 17.20
N THR A 471 15.86 26.61 16.95
CA THR A 471 16.75 27.55 17.62
C THR A 471 17.58 28.35 16.62
N TYR A 472 17.92 29.58 17.00
CA TYR A 472 18.66 30.52 16.18
C TYR A 472 19.81 31.14 16.96
N ASP A 473 20.91 31.38 16.27
CA ASP A 473 21.98 32.22 16.84
C ASP A 473 21.52 33.68 16.88
N SER A 474 22.13 34.50 17.73
CA SER A 474 21.79 35.91 17.88
C SER A 474 21.98 36.69 16.58
N ASP A 475 22.92 36.27 15.76
CA ASP A 475 23.30 36.83 14.44
C ASP A 475 22.89 35.91 13.29
N ALA A 476 21.89 35.06 13.49
CA ALA A 476 21.40 34.10 12.48
C ALA A 476 21.15 34.80 11.14
N PRO A 477 21.76 34.35 10.04
CA PRO A 477 21.57 34.97 8.74
C PRO A 477 20.16 34.81 8.23
N THR A 478 19.67 35.83 7.54
CA THR A 478 18.44 35.79 6.79
C THR A 478 18.75 35.43 5.35
N VAL A 479 18.25 34.27 4.90
CA VAL A 479 18.52 33.68 3.57
C VAL A 479 17.22 33.56 2.77
N ASN A 480 17.30 33.19 1.49
CA ASN A 480 16.10 32.76 0.78
C ASN A 480 15.63 31.40 1.35
N ALA A 481 14.33 31.16 1.37
CA ALA A 481 13.78 29.96 1.98
C ALA A 481 14.25 28.66 1.30
N TYR A 482 14.48 28.66 -0.02
CA TYR A 482 15.05 27.50 -0.72
C TYR A 482 16.48 27.15 -0.19
N GLU A 483 17.25 28.13 0.26
CA GLU A 483 18.59 27.90 0.83
C GLU A 483 18.51 27.19 2.19
N VAL A 484 17.41 27.36 2.93
CA VAL A 484 17.14 26.59 4.15
C VAL A 484 17.02 25.12 3.82
N LEU A 485 16.19 24.78 2.81
CA LEU A 485 16.03 23.38 2.36
C LEU A 485 17.32 22.82 1.76
N ASN A 486 18.02 23.61 0.93
CA ASN A 486 19.28 23.15 0.35
C ASN A 486 20.30 22.76 1.43
N LYS A 487 20.50 23.61 2.45
CA LYS A 487 21.38 23.30 3.58
C LYS A 487 20.88 22.14 4.42
N TYR A 488 19.56 22.02 4.59
CA TYR A 488 18.95 20.88 5.27
C TYR A 488 19.25 19.57 4.55
N PHE A 489 18.95 19.49 3.25
CA PHE A 489 19.21 18.30 2.45
C PHE A 489 20.69 17.96 2.35
N ASP A 490 21.55 18.95 2.21
CA ASP A 490 23.00 18.73 2.23
C ASP A 490 23.45 18.01 3.51
N ALA A 491 23.04 18.53 4.65
CA ALA A 491 23.38 17.94 5.95
C ALA A 491 22.72 16.56 6.13
N LEU A 492 21.49 16.37 5.67
CA LEU A 492 20.77 15.11 5.72
C LEU A 492 21.48 14.01 4.92
N PHE A 493 21.84 14.28 3.65
CA PHE A 493 22.53 13.32 2.79
C PHE A 493 23.93 12.96 3.31
N ALA A 494 24.62 13.91 3.93
CA ALA A 494 25.90 13.67 4.58
C ALA A 494 25.79 12.75 5.81
N SER A 495 24.67 12.79 6.54
CA SER A 495 24.48 12.08 7.82
C SER A 495 23.70 10.76 7.70
N ASN A 496 22.95 10.53 6.61
CA ASN A 496 22.10 9.35 6.49
C ASN A 496 22.25 8.66 5.11
N PRO A 497 23.00 7.55 5.04
CA PRO A 497 23.26 6.82 3.78
C PRO A 497 22.03 6.14 3.20
N LYS A 498 20.92 6.00 3.97
CA LYS A 498 19.67 5.38 3.48
C LYS A 498 18.77 6.34 2.73
N VAL A 499 19.04 7.66 2.75
CA VAL A 499 18.22 8.66 2.08
C VAL A 499 18.60 8.77 0.61
N TYR A 500 17.59 8.74 -0.26
CA TYR A 500 17.69 8.93 -1.70
C TYR A 500 16.67 9.98 -2.11
N ALA A 501 17.02 10.84 -3.06
CA ALA A 501 16.07 11.78 -3.66
C ALA A 501 16.05 11.62 -5.18
N PHE A 502 14.89 11.66 -5.78
CA PHE A 502 14.75 11.59 -7.24
C PHE A 502 13.40 12.16 -7.69
N GLY A 503 13.37 12.59 -8.92
CA GLY A 503 12.22 13.19 -9.59
C GLY A 503 12.68 13.89 -10.86
N GLU A 504 11.77 14.54 -11.56
CA GLU A 504 12.11 15.38 -12.70
C GLU A 504 12.95 16.57 -12.23
N ASP A 505 14.06 16.83 -12.89
CA ASP A 505 14.96 17.96 -12.61
C ASP A 505 15.56 17.99 -11.18
N VAL A 506 15.42 16.92 -10.39
CA VAL A 506 15.93 16.87 -9.01
C VAL A 506 17.45 16.78 -8.95
N GLY A 507 18.06 16.09 -9.92
CA GLY A 507 19.49 15.80 -9.95
C GLY A 507 20.32 16.98 -10.45
N TYR A 508 20.47 17.11 -11.76
CA TYR A 508 21.44 18.00 -12.39
C TYR A 508 21.22 19.48 -12.05
N ILE A 509 19.99 19.98 -12.19
CA ILE A 509 19.70 21.39 -11.87
C ILE A 509 19.32 21.61 -10.39
N GLY A 510 19.04 20.55 -9.64
CA GLY A 510 18.75 20.61 -8.22
C GLY A 510 17.34 21.05 -7.87
N ASP A 511 16.36 20.59 -8.62
CA ASP A 511 14.95 20.95 -8.72
C ASP A 511 14.68 22.37 -9.27
N VAL A 512 13.44 22.59 -9.76
CA VAL A 512 13.03 23.86 -10.37
C VAL A 512 13.07 25.06 -9.39
N ASN A 513 13.11 24.82 -8.09
CA ASN A 513 13.21 25.82 -7.04
C ASN A 513 14.52 25.78 -6.26
N GLN A 514 15.50 24.99 -6.70
CA GLN A 514 16.88 24.95 -6.21
C GLN A 514 17.07 24.34 -4.81
N GLY A 515 16.11 23.56 -4.31
CA GLY A 515 16.24 22.88 -3.01
C GLY A 515 17.36 21.84 -2.99
N PHE A 516 17.71 21.25 -4.14
CA PHE A 516 18.83 20.29 -4.30
C PHE A 516 20.00 20.87 -5.13
N ALA A 517 20.04 22.15 -5.44
CA ALA A 517 21.07 22.74 -6.30
C ALA A 517 22.50 22.41 -5.82
N GLY A 518 23.33 21.81 -6.70
CA GLY A 518 24.70 21.39 -6.39
C GLY A 518 24.84 20.11 -5.57
N LEU A 519 23.75 19.53 -5.07
CA LEU A 519 23.81 18.38 -4.17
C LEU A 519 24.08 17.05 -4.90
N GLN A 520 23.68 16.91 -6.16
CA GLN A 520 24.05 15.76 -6.97
C GLN A 520 25.56 15.67 -7.17
N GLU A 521 26.24 16.77 -7.48
CA GLU A 521 27.69 16.81 -7.62
C GLU A 521 28.40 16.41 -6.32
N LYS A 522 27.83 16.82 -5.17
CA LYS A 522 28.42 16.59 -3.85
C LYS A 522 28.18 15.18 -3.31
N HIS A 523 26.97 14.62 -3.48
CA HIS A 523 26.55 13.35 -2.85
C HIS A 523 26.42 12.18 -3.84
N GLY A 524 26.53 12.43 -5.15
CA GLY A 524 26.48 11.43 -6.20
C GLY A 524 25.12 11.33 -6.89
N ALA A 525 25.18 11.03 -8.21
CA ALA A 525 23.99 10.86 -9.03
C ALA A 525 23.18 9.59 -8.71
N ASP A 526 23.75 8.63 -8.02
CA ASP A 526 23.10 7.45 -7.48
C ASP A 526 22.21 7.77 -6.26
N ARG A 527 22.55 8.83 -5.50
CA ARG A 527 21.83 9.28 -4.31
C ARG A 527 20.78 10.37 -4.61
N ILE A 528 21.10 11.26 -5.56
CA ILE A 528 20.25 12.38 -5.97
C ILE A 528 20.17 12.34 -7.50
N SER A 529 19.04 11.92 -8.05
CA SER A 529 18.96 11.60 -9.47
C SER A 529 17.77 12.23 -10.18
N ASP A 530 17.96 12.50 -11.46
CA ASP A 530 16.89 12.85 -12.37
C ASP A 530 16.10 11.61 -12.80
N THR A 531 14.85 11.80 -13.11
CA THR A 531 13.99 10.82 -13.76
C THR A 531 13.44 11.37 -15.07
N GLY A 532 12.91 10.50 -15.91
CA GLY A 532 12.01 10.95 -16.97
C GLY A 532 10.67 11.42 -16.42
N ILE A 533 9.84 12.00 -17.27
CA ILE A 533 8.46 12.40 -16.96
C ILE A 533 7.62 11.12 -16.82
N ARG A 534 7.43 10.70 -15.58
CA ARG A 534 6.79 9.43 -15.26
C ARG A 534 6.32 9.36 -13.80
N GLU A 535 5.43 10.25 -13.40
CA GLU A 535 5.00 10.46 -12.01
C GLU A 535 4.51 9.18 -11.33
N LEU A 536 3.79 8.34 -12.07
CA LEU A 536 3.32 7.05 -11.59
C LEU A 536 4.48 6.15 -11.09
N THR A 537 5.53 6.02 -11.89
CA THR A 537 6.67 5.16 -11.54
C THR A 537 7.73 5.86 -10.70
N ILE A 538 7.77 7.18 -10.65
CA ILE A 538 8.52 7.91 -9.60
C ILE A 538 7.98 7.48 -8.22
N ILE A 539 6.67 7.50 -8.04
CA ILE A 539 6.03 7.04 -6.81
C ILE A 539 6.26 5.54 -6.59
N GLY A 540 6.03 4.72 -7.62
CA GLY A 540 6.25 3.28 -7.54
C GLY A 540 7.69 2.89 -7.18
N GLN A 541 8.67 3.59 -7.76
CA GLN A 541 10.09 3.45 -7.43
C GLN A 541 10.34 3.73 -5.94
N ALA A 542 9.76 4.81 -5.41
CA ALA A 542 9.85 5.13 -3.99
C ALA A 542 9.19 4.07 -3.10
N ILE A 543 8.02 3.56 -3.47
CA ILE A 543 7.32 2.50 -2.73
C ILE A 543 8.23 1.28 -2.56
N GLY A 544 8.77 0.76 -3.67
CA GLY A 544 9.62 -0.44 -3.62
C GLY A 544 10.90 -0.22 -2.81
N MET A 545 11.55 0.94 -2.93
CA MET A 545 12.71 1.30 -2.13
C MET A 545 12.37 1.36 -0.64
N ALA A 546 11.25 1.99 -0.28
CA ALA A 546 10.80 2.12 1.10
C ALA A 546 10.46 0.76 1.73
N VAL A 547 9.78 -0.13 1.01
CA VAL A 547 9.47 -1.50 1.46
C VAL A 547 10.74 -2.32 1.72
N ARG A 548 11.85 -1.98 1.08
CA ARG A 548 13.17 -2.60 1.29
C ARG A 548 14.05 -1.88 2.33
N GLY A 549 13.50 -0.91 3.07
CA GLY A 549 14.20 -0.24 4.19
C GLY A 549 15.05 0.96 3.82
N LEU A 550 15.03 1.43 2.57
CA LEU A 550 15.58 2.71 2.17
C LEU A 550 14.64 3.87 2.53
N ARG A 551 15.12 5.09 2.46
CA ARG A 551 14.38 6.31 2.85
C ARG A 551 14.24 7.24 1.63
N PRO A 552 13.38 6.91 0.66
CA PRO A 552 13.22 7.72 -0.53
C PRO A 552 12.43 9.00 -0.26
N ILE A 553 12.92 10.10 -0.83
CA ILE A 553 12.21 11.37 -1.01
C ILE A 553 11.96 11.49 -2.51
N ALA A 554 10.74 11.15 -2.92
CA ALA A 554 10.34 11.21 -4.33
C ALA A 554 9.65 12.54 -4.60
N GLU A 555 10.11 13.26 -5.63
CA GLU A 555 9.56 14.55 -5.98
C GLU A 555 8.58 14.44 -7.15
N ILE A 556 7.40 15.03 -6.94
CA ILE A 556 6.46 15.40 -8.00
C ILE A 556 6.51 16.92 -8.12
N GLN A 557 6.86 17.46 -9.28
CA GLN A 557 7.20 18.87 -9.45
C GLN A 557 6.10 19.83 -8.94
N TYR A 558 4.85 19.53 -9.24
CA TYR A 558 3.70 20.33 -8.82
C TYR A 558 2.56 19.46 -8.31
N LEU A 559 1.82 19.96 -7.33
CA LEU A 559 0.73 19.22 -6.69
C LEU A 559 -0.36 18.77 -7.68
N ASP A 560 -0.62 19.55 -8.72
CA ASP A 560 -1.58 19.19 -9.77
C ASP A 560 -1.16 17.93 -10.56
N TYR A 561 0.15 17.68 -10.69
CA TYR A 561 0.67 16.49 -11.38
C TYR A 561 0.60 15.22 -10.53
N LEU A 562 0.30 15.36 -9.24
CA LEU A 562 0.05 14.21 -8.35
C LEU A 562 -1.08 13.31 -8.86
N LEU A 563 -1.99 13.86 -9.69
CA LEU A 563 -3.09 13.10 -10.30
C LEU A 563 -2.60 11.89 -11.11
N TYR A 564 -1.45 11.99 -11.79
CA TYR A 564 -0.85 10.88 -12.52
C TYR A 564 -0.35 9.75 -11.60
N GLY A 565 0.00 10.08 -10.37
CA GLY A 565 0.48 9.15 -9.35
C GLY A 565 -0.52 8.88 -8.22
N LEU A 566 -1.76 9.35 -8.31
CA LEU A 566 -2.74 9.22 -7.24
C LEU A 566 -3.09 7.75 -6.95
N GLN A 567 -3.20 6.93 -8.00
CA GLN A 567 -3.56 5.52 -7.84
C GLN A 567 -2.54 4.74 -6.97
N PRO A 568 -1.23 4.72 -7.23
CA PRO A 568 -0.29 4.03 -6.35
C PRO A 568 -0.22 4.63 -4.94
N LEU A 569 -0.49 5.92 -4.75
CA LEU A 569 -0.57 6.51 -3.41
C LEU A 569 -1.80 6.03 -2.66
N SER A 570 -2.97 6.06 -3.30
CA SER A 570 -4.25 5.66 -2.70
C SER A 570 -4.33 4.16 -2.46
N ASP A 571 -4.05 3.35 -3.50
CA ASP A 571 -4.31 1.92 -3.45
C ASP A 571 -3.15 1.14 -2.83
N ASP A 572 -1.92 1.59 -3.00
CA ASP A 572 -0.75 0.90 -2.46
C ASP A 572 -0.28 1.53 -1.13
N VAL A 573 0.26 2.75 -1.16
CA VAL A 573 0.90 3.36 0.01
C VAL A 573 -0.07 3.52 1.18
N ALA A 574 -1.20 4.19 0.95
CA ALA A 574 -2.16 4.52 2.01
C ALA A 574 -2.77 3.29 2.67
N THR A 575 -2.87 2.17 1.94
CA THR A 575 -3.47 0.95 2.46
C THR A 575 -2.47 -0.09 2.96
N THR A 576 -1.17 0.04 2.66
CA THR A 576 -0.17 -1.00 2.93
C THR A 576 -0.19 -1.45 4.39
N HIS A 577 -0.12 -0.52 5.34
CA HIS A 577 -0.07 -0.86 6.75
C HIS A 577 -1.36 -1.55 7.22
N TYR A 578 -2.53 -1.05 6.78
CA TYR A 578 -3.83 -1.64 7.10
C TYR A 578 -4.00 -3.04 6.49
N ARG A 579 -3.80 -3.17 5.18
CA ARG A 579 -4.07 -4.44 4.47
C ARG A 579 -3.10 -5.56 4.82
N THR A 580 -1.93 -5.23 5.39
CA THR A 580 -0.94 -6.20 5.85
C THR A 580 -1.02 -6.50 7.35
N ASN A 581 -2.02 -5.98 8.05
CA ASN A 581 -2.12 -6.10 9.50
C ASN A 581 -0.84 -5.62 10.23
N GLY A 582 -0.25 -4.52 9.74
CA GLY A 582 0.95 -3.92 10.32
C GLY A 582 2.29 -4.58 9.98
N GLN A 583 2.31 -5.62 9.14
CA GLN A 583 3.52 -6.40 8.86
C GLN A 583 4.51 -5.74 7.90
N GLN A 584 4.05 -4.79 7.08
CA GLN A 584 4.92 -4.03 6.19
C GLN A 584 4.83 -2.54 6.47
N SER A 585 5.99 -1.88 6.43
CA SER A 585 6.13 -0.43 6.47
C SER A 585 6.58 0.08 5.11
N CYS A 586 6.05 1.25 4.73
CA CYS A 586 6.41 1.93 3.50
C CYS A 586 6.74 3.41 3.78
N PRO A 587 7.87 3.71 4.44
CA PRO A 587 8.22 5.06 4.86
C PRO A 587 8.70 5.96 3.71
N VAL A 588 7.86 6.11 2.70
CA VAL A 588 8.07 6.99 1.56
C VAL A 588 7.71 8.43 1.92
N ILE A 589 8.50 9.38 1.47
CA ILE A 589 8.16 10.80 1.53
C ILE A 589 7.96 11.29 0.10
N ILE A 590 6.74 11.72 -0.21
CA ILE A 590 6.44 12.41 -1.46
C ILE A 590 6.59 13.90 -1.21
N ARG A 591 7.54 14.52 -1.88
CA ARG A 591 7.77 15.96 -1.87
C ARG A 591 7.06 16.58 -3.06
N THR A 592 6.28 17.62 -2.85
CA THR A 592 5.66 18.37 -3.93
C THR A 592 5.45 19.83 -3.53
N ARG A 593 5.07 20.65 -4.47
CA ARG A 593 4.81 22.09 -4.27
C ARG A 593 3.38 22.40 -4.62
N GLY A 594 2.72 23.12 -3.73
CA GLY A 594 1.36 23.54 -3.90
C GLY A 594 1.08 24.86 -3.22
N HIS A 595 -0.16 25.28 -3.26
CA HIS A 595 -0.66 26.53 -2.72
C HIS A 595 -0.10 27.79 -3.42
N ARG A 596 -1.00 28.68 -3.78
CA ARG A 596 -0.69 29.96 -4.46
C ARG A 596 0.10 29.79 -5.75
N LEU A 597 -0.35 28.86 -6.58
CA LEU A 597 0.03 28.79 -7.99
C LEU A 597 -0.99 29.54 -8.85
N GLU A 598 -0.55 29.99 -10.00
CA GLU A 598 -1.37 30.75 -10.93
C GLU A 598 -1.85 29.87 -12.09
N GLY A 599 -3.12 30.04 -12.48
CA GLY A 599 -3.71 29.45 -13.66
C GLY A 599 -4.21 28.02 -13.51
N ILE A 600 -4.85 27.51 -14.57
CA ILE A 600 -5.66 26.29 -14.56
C ILE A 600 -4.83 25.02 -14.28
N TRP A 601 -3.60 24.95 -14.83
CA TRP A 601 -2.77 23.75 -14.79
C TRP A 601 -1.84 23.69 -13.58
N HIS A 602 -1.73 24.79 -12.84
CA HIS A 602 -0.87 24.93 -11.67
C HIS A 602 -1.64 25.60 -10.51
N SER A 603 -2.88 25.21 -10.33
CA SER A 603 -3.74 25.80 -9.27
C SER A 603 -3.34 25.39 -7.86
N GLY A 604 -2.70 24.21 -7.72
CA GLY A 604 -1.94 23.82 -6.53
C GLY A 604 -2.71 23.49 -5.26
N SER A 605 -4.04 23.34 -5.30
CA SER A 605 -4.83 23.18 -4.08
C SER A 605 -5.95 22.13 -4.17
N PRO A 606 -5.71 20.89 -4.72
CA PRO A 606 -6.73 19.85 -4.75
C PRO A 606 -6.79 19.07 -3.41
N MET A 607 -6.85 19.77 -2.29
CA MET A 607 -6.67 19.19 -0.96
C MET A 607 -7.82 18.30 -0.54
N GLY A 608 -9.05 18.63 -0.92
CA GLY A 608 -10.22 17.78 -0.65
C GLY A 608 -10.10 16.40 -1.26
N MET A 609 -9.52 16.28 -2.46
CA MET A 609 -9.20 14.99 -3.08
C MET A 609 -8.11 14.25 -2.28
N ILE A 610 -7.03 14.93 -1.91
CA ILE A 610 -5.89 14.36 -1.20
C ILE A 610 -6.30 13.80 0.16
N VAL A 611 -6.98 14.57 1.00
CA VAL A 611 -7.38 14.12 2.34
C VAL A 611 -8.39 12.97 2.31
N ASN A 612 -9.16 12.81 1.23
CA ASN A 612 -10.08 11.69 1.08
C ASN A 612 -9.42 10.45 0.48
N ALA A 613 -8.50 10.60 -0.46
CA ALA A 613 -7.83 9.49 -1.14
C ALA A 613 -6.68 8.88 -0.33
N LEU A 614 -5.97 9.66 0.50
CA LEU A 614 -4.72 9.25 1.14
C LEU A 614 -4.87 8.88 2.62
N ARG A 615 -6.02 8.34 3.03
CA ARG A 615 -6.22 7.82 4.39
C ARG A 615 -5.24 6.67 4.66
N GLY A 616 -4.33 6.85 5.63
CA GLY A 616 -3.21 5.98 5.94
C GLY A 616 -1.85 6.59 5.63
N MET A 617 -1.82 7.78 5.01
CA MET A 617 -0.61 8.60 4.86
C MET A 617 -0.73 9.88 5.69
N TYR A 618 0.41 10.45 6.05
CA TYR A 618 0.46 11.79 6.63
C TYR A 618 0.40 12.84 5.51
N VAL A 619 -0.38 13.91 5.71
CA VAL A 619 -0.45 15.06 4.80
C VAL A 619 0.06 16.29 5.54
N CYS A 620 1.32 16.65 5.26
CA CYS A 620 2.04 17.76 5.87
C CYS A 620 1.94 19.01 5.00
N VAL A 621 1.58 20.14 5.59
CA VAL A 621 1.32 21.40 4.88
C VAL A 621 2.11 22.54 5.53
N PRO A 622 3.44 22.55 5.44
CA PRO A 622 4.29 23.55 6.07
C PRO A 622 3.99 24.96 5.55
N ARG A 623 3.97 25.95 6.44
CA ARG A 623 3.81 27.38 6.07
C ARG A 623 5.06 28.04 5.52
N ASN A 624 6.23 27.44 5.79
CA ASN A 624 7.53 27.94 5.35
C ASN A 624 8.56 26.78 5.28
N MET A 625 9.77 27.04 4.79
CA MET A 625 10.77 26.01 4.54
C MET A 625 11.51 25.58 5.81
N VAL A 626 11.57 26.42 6.83
CA VAL A 626 12.04 26.00 8.17
C VAL A 626 11.11 24.94 8.75
N GLN A 627 9.81 25.16 8.71
CA GLN A 627 8.82 24.19 9.20
C GLN A 627 8.85 22.89 8.37
N ALA A 628 9.03 22.99 7.03
CA ALA A 628 9.20 21.82 6.16
C ALA A 628 10.39 20.96 6.60
N ALA A 629 11.56 21.56 6.89
CA ALA A 629 12.73 20.83 7.39
C ALA A 629 12.42 20.08 8.71
N GLY A 630 11.68 20.70 9.62
CA GLY A 630 11.25 20.06 10.87
C GLY A 630 10.28 18.89 10.64
N MET A 631 9.39 18.97 9.66
CA MET A 631 8.50 17.88 9.27
C MET A 631 9.26 16.72 8.63
N TYR A 632 10.23 16.98 7.76
CA TYR A 632 11.11 15.95 7.20
C TYR A 632 11.87 15.20 8.31
N ASN A 633 12.39 15.91 9.32
CA ASN A 633 13.07 15.29 10.45
C ASN A 633 12.15 14.35 11.25
N THR A 634 10.92 14.75 11.47
CA THR A 634 9.91 13.92 12.16
C THR A 634 9.61 12.66 11.34
N LEU A 635 9.35 12.81 10.07
CA LEU A 635 9.03 11.71 9.15
C LEU A 635 10.20 10.73 9.01
N LEU A 636 11.43 11.21 8.89
CA LEU A 636 12.61 10.35 8.75
C LEU A 636 12.94 9.53 10.00
N GLN A 637 12.37 9.87 11.16
CA GLN A 637 12.47 9.08 12.38
C GLN A 637 11.32 8.07 12.56
N SER A 638 10.34 8.09 11.68
CA SER A 638 9.19 7.19 11.70
C SER A 638 9.23 6.19 10.56
N ASN A 639 8.32 5.21 10.60
CA ASN A 639 8.08 4.28 9.51
C ASN A 639 6.81 4.59 8.71
N ASP A 640 6.24 5.76 8.91
CA ASP A 640 5.00 6.17 8.25
C ASP A 640 5.25 6.83 6.90
N PRO A 641 4.37 6.62 5.92
CA PRO A 641 4.41 7.33 4.65
C PRO A 641 3.82 8.73 4.78
N ALA A 642 4.34 9.68 4.00
CA ALA A 642 3.83 11.04 4.00
C ALA A 642 3.93 11.73 2.64
N ILE A 643 3.07 12.73 2.45
CA ILE A 643 3.25 13.78 1.46
C ILE A 643 3.55 15.10 2.17
N VAL A 644 4.57 15.82 1.70
CA VAL A 644 4.93 17.17 2.17
C VAL A 644 4.66 18.14 1.04
N ILE A 645 3.72 19.04 1.26
CA ILE A 645 3.27 20.03 0.27
C ILE A 645 3.86 21.37 0.62
N GLU A 646 5.01 21.69 0.04
CA GLU A 646 5.74 22.93 0.28
C GLU A 646 5.05 24.11 -0.42
N CYS A 647 5.08 25.30 0.21
CA CYS A 647 4.52 26.52 -0.37
C CYS A 647 5.33 26.98 -1.58
N LEU A 648 4.78 26.89 -2.80
CA LEU A 648 5.51 27.24 -4.01
C LEU A 648 5.96 28.73 -4.00
N ASN A 649 5.11 29.64 -3.65
CA ASN A 649 5.44 31.05 -3.56
C ASN A 649 6.28 31.42 -2.31
N GLY A 650 6.67 30.44 -1.50
CA GLY A 650 7.52 30.59 -0.32
C GLY A 650 9.02 30.58 -0.59
N TYR A 651 9.50 29.87 -1.61
CA TYR A 651 10.92 29.58 -1.82
C TYR A 651 11.86 30.80 -1.89
N ARG A 652 11.37 31.92 -2.42
CA ARG A 652 12.14 33.16 -2.55
C ARG A 652 11.90 34.16 -1.44
N LEU A 653 11.04 33.84 -0.48
CA LEU A 653 10.85 34.64 0.71
C LEU A 653 12.07 34.52 1.62
N LYS A 654 12.22 35.50 2.53
CA LYS A 654 13.34 35.53 3.46
C LYS A 654 12.99 34.84 4.77
N GLU A 655 13.83 33.88 5.16
CA GLU A 655 13.72 33.17 6.43
C GLU A 655 15.03 33.23 7.20
N LYS A 656 14.96 33.28 8.54
CA LYS A 656 16.16 33.11 9.37
C LYS A 656 16.61 31.67 9.32
N LEU A 657 17.92 31.44 9.16
CA LEU A 657 18.49 30.12 9.11
C LEU A 657 18.65 29.57 10.54
N PRO A 658 17.98 28.44 10.89
CA PRO A 658 18.18 27.77 12.17
C PRO A 658 19.60 27.20 12.35
N ASN A 659 20.06 27.15 13.57
CA ASN A 659 21.35 26.50 13.91
C ASN A 659 21.17 24.99 14.21
N ASN A 660 19.95 24.52 14.37
CA ASN A 660 19.61 23.12 14.69
C ASN A 660 18.79 22.40 13.62
N LEU A 661 19.04 22.69 12.34
CA LEU A 661 18.25 22.17 11.18
C LEU A 661 17.99 20.67 11.23
N LEU A 662 18.95 19.81 11.57
CA LEU A 662 18.80 18.36 11.64
C LEU A 662 18.15 17.87 12.95
N ALA A 663 18.11 18.69 13.98
CA ALA A 663 17.54 18.34 15.28
C ALA A 663 16.10 18.83 15.46
N PHE A 664 15.74 19.95 14.84
CA PHE A 664 14.40 20.54 14.89
C PHE A 664 13.35 19.58 14.37
N LYS A 665 12.22 19.45 15.08
CA LYS A 665 11.13 18.51 14.73
C LYS A 665 9.77 19.12 15.00
N VAL A 666 8.95 19.14 13.99
CA VAL A 666 7.53 19.55 14.09
C VAL A 666 6.70 18.34 14.51
N PRO A 667 5.91 18.42 15.59
CA PRO A 667 4.98 17.35 15.96
C PRO A 667 3.84 17.28 14.94
N LEU A 668 3.53 16.09 14.43
CA LEU A 668 2.48 15.91 13.45
C LEU A 668 1.11 15.71 14.14
N GLY A 669 0.05 16.18 13.50
CA GLY A 669 -1.32 16.12 14.04
C GLY A 669 -1.61 17.12 15.15
N ILE A 670 -0.69 18.03 15.46
CA ILE A 670 -0.83 19.03 16.52
C ILE A 670 -0.76 20.42 15.88
N PRO A 671 -1.87 21.20 15.92
CA PRO A 671 -1.87 22.59 15.45
C PRO A 671 -0.99 23.51 16.31
N GLU A 672 -0.48 24.56 15.69
CA GLU A 672 0.29 25.64 16.33
C GLU A 672 -0.54 26.92 16.40
N ILE A 673 -0.68 27.53 17.60
CA ILE A 673 -1.22 28.87 17.74
C ILE A 673 -0.11 29.85 17.41
N ILE A 674 -0.17 30.46 16.22
CA ILE A 674 0.87 31.41 15.79
C ILE A 674 0.60 32.85 16.23
N LYS A 675 -0.65 33.15 16.62
CA LYS A 675 -1.05 34.39 17.26
C LYS A 675 -2.19 34.13 18.23
N GLU A 676 -2.01 34.57 19.47
CA GLU A 676 -3.07 34.54 20.48
C GLU A 676 -4.12 35.62 20.21
N GLY A 677 -5.38 35.32 20.51
CA GLY A 677 -6.51 36.24 20.36
C GLY A 677 -7.69 35.85 21.23
N SER A 678 -8.72 36.70 21.29
CA SER A 678 -9.89 36.55 22.18
C SER A 678 -11.24 36.60 21.49
N ASP A 679 -11.35 37.14 20.26
CA ASP A 679 -12.63 37.47 19.67
C ASP A 679 -13.10 36.49 18.60
N ILE A 680 -12.16 35.92 17.83
CA ILE A 680 -12.43 34.94 16.78
C ILE A 680 -11.23 34.03 16.57
N THR A 681 -11.46 32.73 16.38
CA THR A 681 -10.45 31.75 15.94
C THR A 681 -10.46 31.63 14.41
N ILE A 682 -9.31 31.81 13.78
CA ILE A 682 -9.11 31.53 12.34
C ILE A 682 -8.19 30.30 12.22
N VAL A 683 -8.64 29.31 11.43
CA VAL A 683 -7.97 28.04 11.21
C VAL A 683 -7.56 27.93 9.74
N SER A 684 -6.28 27.75 9.50
CA SER A 684 -5.75 27.61 8.13
C SER A 684 -4.38 26.90 8.12
N TYR A 685 -3.73 26.80 6.99
CA TYR A 685 -2.43 26.17 6.78
C TYR A 685 -1.69 26.74 5.56
N GLY A 686 -0.43 26.37 5.42
CA GLY A 686 0.37 26.65 4.24
C GLY A 686 0.48 28.13 3.92
N SER A 687 0.47 28.49 2.64
CA SER A 687 0.63 29.86 2.18
C SER A 687 -0.53 30.79 2.53
N MET A 688 -1.71 30.25 2.85
CA MET A 688 -2.84 31.07 3.28
C MET A 688 -2.57 31.83 4.57
N LEU A 689 -1.74 31.29 5.45
CA LEU A 689 -1.42 31.94 6.73
C LEU A 689 -0.80 33.34 6.53
N ARG A 690 0.03 33.55 5.50
CA ARG A 690 0.60 34.86 5.19
C ARG A 690 -0.49 35.91 4.81
N ILE A 691 -1.45 35.48 4.00
CA ILE A 691 -2.59 36.33 3.63
C ILE A 691 -3.44 36.71 4.86
N ILE A 692 -3.63 35.72 5.75
CA ILE A 692 -4.39 35.93 6.97
C ILE A 692 -3.61 36.81 7.96
N GLU A 693 -2.30 36.66 8.10
CA GLU A 693 -1.46 37.51 8.94
C GLU A 693 -1.55 39.00 8.53
N GLU A 694 -1.56 39.30 7.24
CA GLU A 694 -1.81 40.66 6.72
C GLU A 694 -3.21 41.17 7.13
N ALA A 695 -4.22 40.34 6.99
CA ALA A 695 -5.58 40.70 7.42
C ALA A 695 -5.67 40.90 8.94
N VAL A 696 -5.00 40.08 9.73
CA VAL A 696 -4.99 40.15 11.19
C VAL A 696 -4.37 41.47 11.70
N VAL A 697 -3.35 42.00 11.01
CA VAL A 697 -2.77 43.32 11.34
C VAL A 697 -3.82 44.41 11.19
N ARG A 698 -4.53 44.44 10.08
CA ARG A 698 -5.58 45.41 9.79
C ARG A 698 -6.80 45.28 10.72
N LEU A 699 -7.19 44.04 11.07
CA LEU A 699 -8.28 43.77 12.00
C LEU A 699 -7.95 44.21 13.43
N ALA A 700 -6.68 44.14 13.83
CA ALA A 700 -6.22 44.63 15.14
C ALA A 700 -6.37 46.17 15.25
N ASP A 701 -6.15 46.92 14.16
CA ASP A 701 -6.39 48.40 14.11
C ASP A 701 -7.90 48.72 14.30
N GLU A 702 -8.79 47.78 13.96
CA GLU A 702 -10.23 47.86 14.19
C GLU A 702 -10.66 47.38 15.60
N GLY A 703 -9.72 46.91 16.42
CA GLY A 703 -9.97 46.38 17.77
C GLY A 703 -10.45 44.93 17.81
N ILE A 704 -10.30 44.18 16.70
CA ILE A 704 -10.64 42.72 16.64
C ILE A 704 -9.41 41.88 16.95
N SER A 705 -9.48 41.06 17.99
CA SER A 705 -8.41 40.20 18.48
C SER A 705 -8.55 38.79 17.90
N VAL A 706 -7.80 38.49 16.86
CA VAL A 706 -7.82 37.19 16.15
C VAL A 706 -6.86 36.22 16.78
N GLU A 707 -7.35 35.00 17.12
CA GLU A 707 -6.50 33.83 17.37
C GLU A 707 -6.26 33.09 16.06
N LEU A 708 -4.99 33.02 15.62
CA LEU A 708 -4.62 32.39 14.37
C LEU A 708 -3.95 31.05 14.62
N ILE A 709 -4.49 29.99 14.02
CA ILE A 709 -4.05 28.61 14.16
C ILE A 709 -3.54 28.07 12.81
N ASP A 710 -2.30 27.59 12.82
CA ASP A 710 -1.70 26.78 11.76
C ASP A 710 -1.94 25.28 12.06
N VAL A 711 -2.68 24.58 11.20
CA VAL A 711 -2.97 23.14 11.42
C VAL A 711 -1.76 22.24 11.18
N GLN A 712 -0.76 22.70 10.45
CA GLN A 712 0.50 21.99 10.14
C GLN A 712 0.32 20.66 9.38
N THR A 713 -0.69 19.87 9.73
CA THR A 713 -1.04 18.60 9.09
C THR A 713 -2.55 18.47 8.90
N LEU A 714 -2.95 17.97 7.73
CA LEU A 714 -4.35 17.65 7.46
C LEU A 714 -4.69 16.18 7.77
N LEU A 715 -3.72 15.29 7.62
CA LEU A 715 -3.82 13.89 8.05
C LEU A 715 -2.59 13.53 8.93
N PRO A 716 -2.80 13.18 10.20
CA PRO A 716 -4.03 13.35 10.97
C PRO A 716 -4.27 14.82 11.33
N PHE A 717 -5.52 15.15 11.64
CA PHE A 717 -5.95 16.51 11.96
C PHE A 717 -6.23 16.66 13.46
N ASP A 718 -5.61 17.66 14.08
CA ASP A 718 -5.88 18.15 15.46
C ASP A 718 -6.21 17.05 16.50
N ILE A 719 -5.30 16.10 16.66
CA ILE A 719 -5.48 14.93 17.53
C ILE A 719 -5.68 15.27 19.01
N ASN A 720 -5.28 16.46 19.43
CA ASN A 720 -5.41 16.96 20.80
C ASN A 720 -6.62 17.86 21.01
N HIS A 721 -7.47 18.04 19.99
CA HIS A 721 -8.62 18.94 20.02
C HIS A 721 -8.24 20.38 20.43
N SER A 722 -7.13 20.88 19.91
CA SER A 722 -6.59 22.21 20.23
C SER A 722 -7.47 23.31 19.68
N ILE A 723 -8.07 23.07 18.49
CA ILE A 723 -8.93 24.06 17.82
C ILE A 723 -10.23 24.28 18.60
N VAL A 724 -10.85 23.23 19.12
CA VAL A 724 -12.04 23.39 19.98
C VAL A 724 -11.70 24.12 21.28
N LYS A 725 -10.50 23.92 21.85
CA LYS A 725 -10.06 24.66 23.04
C LYS A 725 -9.90 26.15 22.75
N SER A 726 -9.41 26.51 21.58
CA SER A 726 -9.41 27.90 21.10
C SER A 726 -10.83 28.44 20.93
N LEU A 727 -11.72 27.66 20.31
CA LEU A 727 -13.13 28.05 20.15
C LEU A 727 -13.84 28.27 21.47
N GLN A 728 -13.52 27.52 22.53
CA GLN A 728 -14.06 27.76 23.90
C GLN A 728 -13.71 29.14 24.45
N LYS A 729 -12.60 29.73 24.00
CA LYS A 729 -12.15 31.07 24.40
C LYS A 729 -12.78 32.15 23.55
N THR A 730 -12.86 31.96 22.25
CA THR A 730 -13.24 32.98 21.27
C THR A 730 -14.70 32.96 20.87
N ASN A 731 -15.39 31.83 21.02
CA ASN A 731 -16.81 31.59 20.70
C ASN A 731 -17.20 31.85 19.24
N ARG A 732 -16.22 32.12 18.37
CA ARG A 732 -16.37 32.37 16.93
C ARG A 732 -15.27 31.68 16.17
N ILE A 733 -15.58 31.13 14.99
CA ILE A 733 -14.60 30.38 14.18
C ILE A 733 -14.80 30.59 12.69
N LEU A 734 -13.67 30.71 11.97
CA LEU A 734 -13.59 30.80 10.53
C LEU A 734 -12.51 29.88 10.01
N PHE A 735 -12.88 28.97 9.08
CA PHE A 735 -11.94 28.07 8.39
C PHE A 735 -11.62 28.65 7.01
N ILE A 736 -10.33 28.80 6.70
CA ILE A 736 -9.88 29.41 5.45
C ILE A 736 -8.96 28.50 4.70
N ASP A 737 -9.19 28.33 3.40
CA ASP A 737 -8.30 27.63 2.48
C ASP A 737 -8.48 28.13 1.04
N GLU A 738 -7.51 27.85 0.18
CA GLU A 738 -7.56 28.16 -1.26
C GLU A 738 -8.05 27.00 -2.13
N ASP A 739 -8.52 25.90 -1.53
CA ASP A 739 -9.23 24.82 -2.22
C ASP A 739 -10.66 25.28 -2.57
N VAL A 740 -11.29 24.57 -3.49
CA VAL A 740 -12.69 24.83 -3.88
C VAL A 740 -13.66 24.61 -2.70
N PRO A 741 -14.85 25.20 -2.71
CA PRO A 741 -15.86 24.95 -1.70
C PRO A 741 -16.18 23.45 -1.57
N GLY A 742 -16.21 22.95 -0.34
CA GLY A 742 -16.36 21.52 -0.07
C GLY A 742 -15.04 20.73 -0.01
N GLY A 743 -13.91 21.40 -0.21
CA GLY A 743 -12.58 20.82 -0.08
C GLY A 743 -12.05 20.78 1.37
N ALA A 744 -10.81 21.22 1.60
CA ALA A 744 -10.18 21.13 2.91
C ALA A 744 -10.91 21.96 4.00
N THR A 745 -11.53 23.09 3.67
CA THR A 745 -12.34 23.83 4.66
C THR A 745 -13.51 23.02 5.20
N ALA A 746 -14.19 22.24 4.35
CA ALA A 746 -15.27 21.35 4.78
C ALA A 746 -14.75 20.20 5.64
N TYR A 747 -13.58 19.67 5.30
CA TYR A 747 -12.90 18.62 6.07
C TYR A 747 -12.56 19.12 7.49
N MET A 748 -11.91 20.28 7.60
CA MET A 748 -11.57 20.88 8.90
C MET A 748 -12.82 21.23 9.71
N PHE A 749 -13.84 21.80 9.06
CA PHE A 749 -15.12 22.11 9.67
C PHE A 749 -15.77 20.86 10.28
N ASN A 750 -15.89 19.77 9.51
CA ASN A 750 -16.48 18.54 9.96
C ASN A 750 -15.78 18.00 11.22
N HIS A 751 -14.46 17.97 11.22
CA HIS A 751 -13.70 17.49 12.39
C HIS A 751 -13.96 18.35 13.63
N VAL A 752 -13.87 19.67 13.52
CA VAL A 752 -14.02 20.55 14.67
C VAL A 752 -15.47 20.61 15.16
N MET A 753 -16.41 20.75 14.22
CA MET A 753 -17.80 20.98 14.58
C MET A 753 -18.55 19.70 14.97
N GLU A 754 -18.40 18.62 14.16
CA GLU A 754 -19.12 17.36 14.36
C GLU A 754 -18.36 16.41 15.30
N GLU A 755 -17.09 16.11 15.01
CA GLU A 755 -16.37 15.09 15.74
C GLU A 755 -15.91 15.59 17.13
N GLN A 756 -15.41 16.83 17.21
CA GLN A 756 -14.95 17.43 18.46
C GLN A 756 -16.06 18.18 19.23
N GLY A 757 -17.25 18.32 18.63
CA GLY A 757 -18.42 18.91 19.27
C GLY A 757 -18.36 20.42 19.44
N GLY A 758 -17.76 21.12 18.46
CA GLY A 758 -17.54 22.58 18.46
C GLY A 758 -18.81 23.43 18.55
N TYR A 759 -19.95 22.95 18.03
CA TYR A 759 -21.23 23.66 18.07
C TYR A 759 -21.65 24.17 19.45
N LYS A 760 -21.21 23.53 20.51
CA LYS A 760 -21.56 23.88 21.91
C LYS A 760 -20.98 25.23 22.37
N TRP A 761 -20.02 25.75 21.63
CA TRP A 761 -19.20 26.87 22.05
C TRP A 761 -19.40 28.12 21.17
N LEU A 762 -20.39 28.09 20.27
CA LEU A 762 -20.60 29.16 19.31
C LEU A 762 -21.54 30.23 19.81
N ASP A 763 -21.11 31.50 19.62
CA ASP A 763 -21.95 32.71 19.74
C ASP A 763 -22.41 33.25 18.39
N ALA A 764 -21.76 32.79 17.28
CA ALA A 764 -22.08 33.13 15.88
C ALA A 764 -22.02 31.90 15.00
N SER A 765 -22.61 31.96 13.82
CA SER A 765 -22.54 30.87 12.84
C SER A 765 -21.09 30.58 12.41
N PRO A 766 -20.60 29.35 12.48
CA PRO A 766 -19.27 29.03 11.97
C PRO A 766 -19.23 29.19 10.45
N LYS A 767 -18.16 29.76 9.92
CA LYS A 767 -18.02 30.07 8.48
C LYS A 767 -16.83 29.38 7.87
N THR A 768 -16.91 29.17 6.56
CA THR A 768 -15.78 28.79 5.72
C THR A 768 -15.55 29.86 4.66
N LEU A 769 -14.27 30.17 4.39
CA LEU A 769 -13.85 31.00 3.25
C LEU A 769 -12.96 30.12 2.36
N ALA A 770 -13.42 29.81 1.16
CA ALA A 770 -12.77 28.96 0.18
C ALA A 770 -12.52 29.73 -1.13
N ALA A 771 -11.71 29.15 -2.02
CA ALA A 771 -11.61 29.64 -3.39
C ALA A 771 -12.96 29.57 -4.12
N LYS A 772 -13.04 30.16 -5.31
CA LYS A 772 -14.22 30.01 -6.18
C LYS A 772 -14.33 28.56 -6.68
N ALA A 773 -15.53 28.14 -7.07
CA ALA A 773 -15.81 26.76 -7.50
C ALA A 773 -15.24 26.42 -8.90
N HIS A 774 -14.11 27.00 -9.25
CA HIS A 774 -13.39 26.76 -10.50
C HIS A 774 -11.88 26.94 -10.27
N ARG A 775 -11.06 26.35 -11.14
CA ARG A 775 -9.61 26.58 -11.11
C ARG A 775 -9.31 28.05 -11.42
N PRO A 776 -8.29 28.65 -10.79
CA PRO A 776 -7.96 30.06 -10.97
C PRO A 776 -7.68 30.40 -12.42
N ALA A 777 -8.10 31.58 -12.84
CA ALA A 777 -7.68 32.16 -14.09
C ALA A 777 -6.17 32.52 -14.04
N TYR A 778 -5.53 32.62 -15.20
CA TYR A 778 -4.10 32.92 -15.27
C TYR A 778 -3.79 34.39 -14.92
N GLY A 779 -2.65 34.55 -14.26
CA GLY A 779 -2.09 35.85 -13.87
C GLY A 779 -2.59 36.37 -12.52
N SER A 780 -2.02 37.48 -12.08
CA SER A 780 -2.23 38.05 -10.73
C SER A 780 -3.69 38.39 -10.44
N ASP A 781 -4.41 38.96 -11.40
CA ASP A 781 -5.84 39.25 -11.25
C ASP A 781 -6.65 37.94 -11.18
N GLY A 782 -6.29 36.94 -12.00
CA GLY A 782 -6.90 35.63 -11.97
C GLY A 782 -6.78 34.95 -10.62
N ASP A 783 -5.59 34.96 -10.02
CA ASP A 783 -5.33 34.43 -8.67
C ASP A 783 -6.12 35.25 -7.61
N TYR A 784 -6.02 36.58 -7.64
CA TYR A 784 -6.66 37.47 -6.67
C TYR A 784 -8.19 37.31 -6.62
N PHE A 785 -8.85 37.22 -7.79
CA PHE A 785 -10.32 37.09 -7.83
C PHE A 785 -10.83 35.66 -7.71
N SER A 786 -9.95 34.67 -7.80
CA SER A 786 -10.32 33.25 -7.73
C SER A 786 -10.06 32.63 -6.36
N LYS A 787 -9.08 33.10 -5.60
CA LYS A 787 -8.68 32.59 -4.29
C LYS A 787 -8.89 33.64 -3.20
N PRO A 788 -9.06 33.20 -1.93
CA PRO A 788 -9.17 34.17 -0.82
C PRO A 788 -7.98 35.12 -0.77
N ASN A 789 -8.27 36.37 -0.63
CA ASN A 789 -7.31 37.47 -0.49
C ASN A 789 -7.47 38.18 0.86
N THR A 790 -6.59 39.12 1.19
CA THR A 790 -6.59 39.84 2.48
C THR A 790 -7.92 40.58 2.73
N GLU A 791 -8.49 41.19 1.69
CA GLU A 791 -9.75 41.92 1.79
C GLU A 791 -10.93 40.98 2.07
N GLU A 792 -11.03 39.84 1.38
CA GLU A 792 -12.09 38.84 1.61
C GLU A 792 -11.98 38.23 3.01
N VAL A 793 -10.75 38.02 3.54
CA VAL A 793 -10.56 37.55 4.94
C VAL A 793 -11.10 38.57 5.92
N ILE A 794 -10.79 39.86 5.73
CA ILE A 794 -11.30 40.95 6.61
C ILE A 794 -12.83 41.02 6.54
N GLU A 795 -13.43 40.99 5.36
CA GLU A 795 -14.87 40.96 5.18
C GLU A 795 -15.54 39.76 5.86
N ALA A 796 -14.95 38.57 5.71
CA ALA A 796 -15.48 37.37 6.34
C ALA A 796 -15.43 37.45 7.88
N VAL A 797 -14.33 37.96 8.46
CA VAL A 797 -14.22 38.19 9.90
C VAL A 797 -15.24 39.20 10.38
N ARG A 798 -15.38 40.35 9.73
CA ARG A 798 -16.38 41.35 10.09
C ARG A 798 -17.80 40.77 10.05
N ALA A 799 -18.10 39.95 9.04
CA ALA A 799 -19.41 39.31 8.94
C ALA A 799 -19.69 38.36 10.12
N VAL A 800 -18.71 37.59 10.58
CA VAL A 800 -18.85 36.71 11.76
C VAL A 800 -18.96 37.54 13.05
N MET A 801 -18.21 38.63 13.14
CA MET A 801 -18.25 39.51 14.32
C MET A 801 -19.56 40.31 14.45
N ALA A 802 -20.29 40.52 13.35
CA ALA A 802 -21.56 41.23 13.33
C ALA A 802 -22.77 40.35 13.70
N GLU A 803 -22.64 39.02 13.69
CA GLU A 803 -23.68 38.09 14.15
C GLU A 803 -23.74 38.03 15.69
#